data_7a8b2577ee62d0c15d7a20016c3a562e
#
_entry.id   7a8b2577ee62d0c15d7a20016c3a562e
#
_cell.length_a   1.000
_cell.length_b   1.000
_cell.length_c   1.000
_cell.angle_alpha   90.00
_cell.angle_beta   90.00
_cell.angle_gamma   90.00
#
_symmetry.space_group_name_H-M   'P 1'
#
loop_
_entity.id
_entity.type
_entity.pdbx_description
1 polymer ?
#
loop_
_entity_poly.entity_id
_entity_poly.type
_entity_poly.pdbx_seq_one_letter_code
_entity_poly.pdbx_strand_id
1 'polypeptide(L)'
;MLEGIVQIGRALLENKSLIDNLIKELPTTDKKGNPYHVLKLKFSEENLELDVSEEMDSDTVKKYLYIGTADGPNSPQWYASNHKITYFLSETLFNLTNIDFGEPLNQKLKHIFEKFYIDLGSDIKSKYRYALDLSYLDPNVNVRKLYEEYSEQNKGDNKEFLKVLEKEFEKILIKNYGTKLSEFGLFVIYIDGEPLSKYEEYKQKVLKYKSSSKKRKTSSKKENRKDLRCNICGSTENLTDDLKKMKIKYYTNDKITFASELDKNKFYKNMVICQNCLNAILAAETYLDNKLKTKLGDLDLYIFPHFIYGEPLDKSELDLVVDKIINSYNIVKNLKSVKEFEEKIFGITDENRYFLVNFMFFKKSQQATKIRRFIKDVPLFIFNKIAGASKNAREIVEKAIQMNYETYIDLQKIYYLIPVKINAREVTEYKYILDFYENLLTFKPIEKETLIGKFIEAAKVIYLQKNGYNIKKDSLEFYILNSNMLVKFLEKMGNLKGGNTLDTSKLNVKEDIKNYISTMGYDEQQSAMFLLGVLIGEIGNSQYKKYNSDKKPILNKLNFNGIDKSKIIKLANEVFAKLEQEKIRKYHEKTYADMKRLLDENLENWKLNKNENLFYILSGYSYATIKTIMKGETENE
;
A
#
# COMPACT_ATOMS: atom_id res chain seq x y z
N MET A 1 -9.56 9.34 -14.79
CA MET A 1 -8.49 9.50 -13.77
C MET A 1 -8.20 10.96 -13.47
N LEU A 2 -7.62 11.72 -14.42
CA LEU A 2 -7.31 13.15 -14.19
C LEU A 2 -8.54 13.99 -13.90
N GLU A 3 -9.66 13.70 -14.54
CA GLU A 3 -10.93 14.37 -14.32
C GLU A 3 -11.38 14.28 -12.87
N GLY A 4 -11.49 13.05 -12.30
CA GLY A 4 -11.86 12.90 -10.88
C GLY A 4 -10.89 13.59 -9.92
N ILE A 5 -9.59 13.62 -10.24
CA ILE A 5 -8.60 14.34 -9.42
C ILE A 5 -8.82 15.87 -9.53
N VAL A 6 -9.13 16.38 -10.72
CA VAL A 6 -9.42 17.81 -10.92
C VAL A 6 -10.74 18.20 -10.24
N GLN A 7 -11.77 17.34 -10.26
CA GLN A 7 -13.02 17.55 -9.53
C GLN A 7 -12.76 17.72 -8.03
N ILE A 8 -11.98 16.82 -7.43
CA ILE A 8 -11.52 16.95 -6.04
C ILE A 8 -10.82 18.30 -5.81
N GLY A 9 -9.86 18.63 -6.67
CA GLY A 9 -9.09 19.88 -6.54
C GLY A 9 -9.94 21.14 -6.68
N ARG A 10 -10.96 21.14 -7.53
CA ARG A 10 -11.89 22.28 -7.67
C ARG A 10 -12.70 22.49 -6.40
N ALA A 11 -13.27 21.42 -5.84
CA ALA A 11 -13.99 21.48 -4.57
C ALA A 11 -13.11 22.01 -3.43
N LEU A 12 -11.83 21.67 -3.40
CA LEU A 12 -10.88 22.16 -2.41
C LEU A 12 -10.54 23.64 -2.57
N LEU A 13 -10.55 24.16 -3.80
CA LEU A 13 -10.15 25.54 -4.12
C LEU A 13 -11.32 26.53 -4.11
N GLU A 14 -12.57 26.08 -4.01
CA GLU A 14 -13.75 26.96 -4.07
C GLU A 14 -13.70 28.06 -3.01
N ASN A 15 -13.41 27.71 -1.76
CA ASN A 15 -13.42 28.64 -0.61
C ASN A 15 -12.04 28.81 0.04
N LYS A 16 -10.95 28.33 -0.57
CA LYS A 16 -9.60 28.38 0.00
C LYS A 16 -8.53 28.61 -1.06
N SER A 17 -7.46 29.29 -0.65
CA SER A 17 -6.32 29.51 -1.51
C SER A 17 -5.58 28.20 -1.83
N LEU A 18 -4.80 28.18 -2.92
CA LEU A 18 -3.96 27.04 -3.24
C LEU A 18 -2.98 26.71 -2.10
N ILE A 19 -2.41 27.73 -1.45
CA ILE A 19 -1.40 27.54 -0.41
C ILE A 19 -1.96 26.76 0.78
N ASP A 20 -3.21 27.01 1.19
CA ASP A 20 -3.88 26.30 2.27
C ASP A 20 -4.08 24.82 1.94
N ASN A 21 -4.29 24.51 0.66
CA ASN A 21 -4.48 23.17 0.15
C ASN A 21 -3.17 22.43 -0.18
N LEU A 22 -2.01 23.07 0.01
CA LEU A 22 -0.69 22.44 -0.10
C LEU A 22 -0.15 21.95 1.26
N ILE A 23 -0.82 22.28 2.36
CA ILE A 23 -0.43 21.89 3.71
C ILE A 23 -0.54 20.37 3.88
N LYS A 24 0.54 19.77 4.38
CA LYS A 24 0.61 18.33 4.64
C LYS A 24 0.34 18.04 6.10
N GLU A 25 -0.40 16.98 6.34
CA GLU A 25 -0.59 16.47 7.69
C GLU A 25 0.67 15.74 8.20
N LEU A 26 0.91 15.85 9.50
CA LEU A 26 1.90 15.11 10.25
C LEU A 26 1.23 14.42 11.45
N PRO A 27 1.78 13.30 11.92
CA PRO A 27 1.35 12.71 13.18
C PRO A 27 1.58 13.70 14.33
N THR A 28 0.61 13.83 15.21
CA THR A 28 0.73 14.66 16.43
C THR A 28 1.26 13.85 17.63
N THR A 29 1.26 12.52 17.53
CA THR A 29 1.74 11.60 18.56
C THR A 29 2.65 10.53 17.97
N ASP A 30 3.52 9.98 18.81
CA ASP A 30 4.33 8.82 18.49
C ASP A 30 3.49 7.51 18.47
N LYS A 31 4.13 6.37 18.22
CA LYS A 31 3.46 5.05 18.21
C LYS A 31 2.96 4.59 19.59
N LYS A 32 3.40 5.22 20.67
CA LYS A 32 3.01 4.92 22.06
C LYS A 32 1.92 5.88 22.56
N GLY A 33 1.54 6.89 21.74
CA GLY A 33 0.56 7.90 22.09
C GLY A 33 1.16 9.14 22.77
N ASN A 34 2.48 9.27 22.89
CA ASN A 34 3.09 10.47 23.45
C ASN A 34 3.02 11.61 22.43
N PRO A 35 2.69 12.87 22.86
CA PRO A 35 2.63 14.01 21.95
C PRO A 35 4.01 14.32 21.36
N TYR A 36 4.03 14.71 20.10
CA TYR A 36 5.19 15.34 19.49
C TYR A 36 5.20 16.84 19.82
N HIS A 37 6.41 17.41 19.82
CA HIS A 37 6.66 18.84 20.05
C HIS A 37 7.12 19.54 18.77
N VAL A 38 7.01 20.87 18.77
CA VAL A 38 7.62 21.77 17.77
C VAL A 38 8.94 22.28 18.32
N LEU A 39 10.03 22.11 17.55
CA LEU A 39 11.28 22.77 17.86
C LEU A 39 11.40 24.05 17.02
N LYS A 40 11.44 25.21 17.69
CA LYS A 40 11.58 26.53 17.06
C LYS A 40 13.03 26.98 17.17
N LEU A 41 13.65 27.29 16.02
CA LEU A 41 14.94 27.96 15.95
C LEU A 41 14.66 29.47 15.83
N LYS A 42 14.85 30.20 16.91
CA LYS A 42 14.54 31.64 17.01
C LYS A 42 15.81 32.46 16.79
N PHE A 43 15.89 33.07 15.62
CA PHE A 43 16.99 33.98 15.26
C PHE A 43 16.56 35.43 15.53
N SER A 44 17.46 36.18 16.14
CA SER A 44 17.44 37.63 16.28
C SER A 44 18.74 38.22 15.75
N GLU A 45 18.89 39.55 15.78
CA GLU A 45 20.14 40.17 15.33
C GLU A 45 21.38 39.66 16.11
N GLU A 46 21.23 39.35 17.42
CA GLU A 46 22.35 38.97 18.27
C GLU A 46 22.33 37.50 18.73
N ASN A 47 21.17 36.89 18.83
CA ASN A 47 21.00 35.61 19.49
C ASN A 47 20.34 34.53 18.65
N LEU A 48 20.70 33.28 18.89
CA LEU A 48 19.99 32.08 18.49
C LEU A 48 19.49 31.36 19.74
N GLU A 49 18.17 31.19 19.82
CA GLU A 49 17.50 30.49 20.92
C GLU A 49 16.68 29.32 20.42
N LEU A 50 16.55 28.27 21.24
CA LEU A 50 15.66 27.15 20.97
C LEU A 50 14.43 27.25 21.90
N ASP A 51 13.24 27.00 21.33
CA ASP A 51 12.00 26.88 22.09
C ASP A 51 11.37 25.52 21.78
N VAL A 52 11.20 24.72 22.83
CA VAL A 52 10.72 23.33 22.78
C VAL A 52 9.38 23.15 23.46
N SER A 53 8.72 24.26 23.87
CA SER A 53 7.56 24.24 24.77
C SER A 53 6.24 23.90 24.09
N GLU A 54 6.14 23.98 22.76
CA GLU A 54 4.88 23.82 22.04
C GLU A 54 4.64 22.35 21.69
N GLU A 55 3.54 21.78 22.16
CA GLU A 55 3.04 20.48 21.72
C GLU A 55 2.36 20.58 20.35
N MET A 56 2.48 19.53 19.54
CA MET A 56 1.82 19.47 18.24
C MET A 56 0.35 19.08 18.36
N ASP A 57 -0.49 19.86 17.69
CA ASP A 57 -1.90 19.57 17.46
C ASP A 57 -2.24 19.53 15.95
N SER A 58 -3.51 19.36 15.61
CA SER A 58 -3.99 19.31 14.23
C SER A 58 -3.81 20.62 13.45
N ASP A 59 -3.67 21.75 14.13
CA ASP A 59 -3.54 23.08 13.52
C ASP A 59 -2.09 23.55 13.40
N THR A 60 -1.17 22.89 14.10
CA THR A 60 0.27 23.20 14.08
C THR A 60 0.83 23.24 12.67
N VAL A 61 0.49 22.27 11.81
CA VAL A 61 0.95 22.22 10.42
C VAL A 61 0.44 23.38 9.58
N LYS A 62 -0.76 23.91 9.88
CA LYS A 62 -1.35 25.09 9.23
C LYS A 62 -0.67 26.36 9.75
N LYS A 63 -0.50 26.50 11.06
CA LYS A 63 0.17 27.62 11.72
C LYS A 63 1.56 27.87 11.14
N TYR A 64 2.30 26.81 10.86
CA TYR A 64 3.67 26.87 10.35
C TYR A 64 3.81 26.61 8.86
N LEU A 65 2.70 26.54 8.12
CA LEU A 65 2.67 26.32 6.67
C LEU A 65 3.54 25.13 6.24
N TYR A 66 3.33 23.97 6.88
CA TYR A 66 4.11 22.78 6.53
C TYR A 66 3.64 22.17 5.21
N ILE A 67 4.43 22.34 4.17
CA ILE A 67 4.14 21.83 2.81
C ILE A 67 5.08 20.69 2.38
N GLY A 68 5.83 20.16 3.34
CA GLY A 68 6.80 19.08 3.13
C GLY A 68 8.16 19.61 2.67
N THR A 69 8.92 18.77 1.97
CA THR A 69 10.22 19.13 1.38
C THR A 69 10.06 19.72 0.00
N ALA A 70 11.06 20.50 -0.47
CA ALA A 70 11.09 21.02 -1.84
C ALA A 70 11.09 19.89 -2.88
N ASP A 71 10.49 20.13 -4.04
CA ASP A 71 10.21 19.11 -5.05
C ASP A 71 11.48 18.70 -5.82
N GLY A 72 11.75 17.39 -5.83
CA GLY A 72 12.86 16.77 -6.56
C GLY A 72 14.10 16.43 -5.69
N PRO A 73 14.88 15.42 -6.08
CA PRO A 73 15.97 14.88 -5.26
C PRO A 73 17.15 15.87 -5.10
N ASN A 74 17.29 16.84 -6.01
CA ASN A 74 18.34 17.84 -6.01
C ASN A 74 17.78 19.26 -5.83
N SER A 75 16.51 19.41 -5.44
CA SER A 75 15.94 20.73 -5.22
C SER A 75 16.46 21.32 -3.92
N PRO A 76 16.92 22.58 -3.91
CA PRO A 76 17.34 23.26 -2.68
C PRO A 76 16.19 23.26 -1.66
N GLN A 77 16.48 22.92 -0.42
CA GLN A 77 15.50 23.00 0.68
C GLN A 77 15.54 24.42 1.26
N TRP A 78 14.41 25.11 1.22
CA TRP A 78 14.29 26.50 1.68
C TRP A 78 12.97 26.80 2.41
N TYR A 79 12.17 25.76 2.70
CA TYR A 79 10.94 25.95 3.46
C TYR A 79 11.22 26.22 4.93
N ALA A 80 10.45 27.16 5.49
CA ALA A 80 10.58 27.65 6.86
C ALA A 80 10.17 26.62 7.91
N SER A 81 9.49 25.54 7.53
CA SER A 81 9.08 24.42 8.36
C SER A 81 9.47 23.10 7.73
N ASN A 82 9.98 22.16 8.50
CA ASN A 82 10.39 20.83 8.02
C ASN A 82 10.26 19.78 9.13
N HIS A 83 10.14 18.52 8.75
CA HIS A 83 10.15 17.37 9.67
C HIS A 83 11.55 16.81 9.91
N LYS A 84 12.60 17.43 9.37
CA LYS A 84 14.01 17.05 9.53
C LYS A 84 14.85 18.27 9.90
N ILE A 85 15.49 18.21 11.04
CA ILE A 85 16.38 19.27 11.52
C ILE A 85 17.62 19.45 10.63
N THR A 86 18.12 18.37 10.00
CA THR A 86 19.34 18.40 9.18
C THR A 86 19.33 19.46 8.08
N TYR A 87 18.16 19.81 7.55
CA TYR A 87 18.05 20.89 6.58
C TYR A 87 18.31 22.26 7.18
N PHE A 88 17.87 22.50 8.41
CA PHE A 88 18.10 23.76 9.13
C PHE A 88 19.54 23.85 9.67
N LEU A 89 20.13 22.70 10.00
CA LEU A 89 21.54 22.67 10.38
C LEU A 89 22.49 22.93 9.21
N SER A 90 22.00 22.94 7.96
CA SER A 90 22.86 23.07 6.77
C SER A 90 22.30 24.05 5.73
N GLU A 91 21.51 23.55 4.78
CA GLU A 91 21.25 24.22 3.50
C GLU A 91 20.14 25.27 3.51
N THR A 92 19.18 25.23 4.48
CA THR A 92 17.93 26.01 4.35
C THR A 92 18.17 27.51 4.37
N LEU A 93 18.93 28.03 5.34
CA LEU A 93 19.21 29.47 5.43
C LEU A 93 19.99 29.97 4.22
N PHE A 94 21.01 29.24 3.77
CA PHE A 94 21.73 29.56 2.54
C PHE A 94 20.80 29.65 1.33
N ASN A 95 19.90 28.67 1.19
CA ASN A 95 18.96 28.67 0.07
C ASN A 95 17.93 29.81 0.15
N LEU A 96 17.54 30.22 1.35
CA LEU A 96 16.67 31.38 1.59
C LEU A 96 17.35 32.69 1.15
N THR A 97 18.64 32.87 1.39
CA THR A 97 19.38 34.08 0.95
C THR A 97 19.50 34.19 -0.58
N ASN A 98 19.32 33.09 -1.31
CA ASN A 98 19.32 33.08 -2.78
C ASN A 98 17.95 33.35 -3.41
N ILE A 99 16.92 33.63 -2.59
CA ILE A 99 15.56 33.96 -3.03
C ILE A 99 15.30 35.42 -2.70
N ASP A 100 14.94 36.19 -3.70
CA ASP A 100 14.55 37.58 -3.49
C ASP A 100 13.12 37.66 -2.93
N PHE A 101 13.00 37.98 -1.65
CA PHE A 101 11.71 38.23 -0.97
C PHE A 101 11.34 39.71 -0.93
N GLY A 102 12.27 40.63 -1.27
CA GLY A 102 12.16 42.06 -1.05
C GLY A 102 12.74 42.48 0.32
N GLU A 103 12.93 43.81 0.46
CA GLU A 103 13.41 44.36 1.73
C GLU A 103 12.25 44.67 2.65
N PRO A 104 12.39 44.47 4.01
CA PRO A 104 13.67 44.26 4.72
C PRO A 104 14.04 42.77 4.89
N LEU A 105 13.21 41.80 4.44
CA LEU A 105 13.40 40.37 4.74
C LEU A 105 14.71 39.82 4.15
N ASN A 106 15.13 40.27 2.96
CA ASN A 106 16.40 39.85 2.38
C ASN A 106 17.60 40.19 3.24
N GLN A 107 17.63 41.43 3.80
CA GLN A 107 18.71 41.87 4.69
C GLN A 107 18.76 41.05 5.98
N LYS A 108 17.60 40.80 6.59
CA LYS A 108 17.51 39.95 7.80
C LYS A 108 18.02 38.54 7.55
N LEU A 109 17.57 37.91 6.51
CA LEU A 109 18.01 36.54 6.15
C LEU A 109 19.52 36.47 5.88
N LYS A 110 20.05 37.45 5.18
CA LYS A 110 21.48 37.55 4.91
C LYS A 110 22.28 37.72 6.19
N HIS A 111 21.88 38.65 7.08
CA HIS A 111 22.54 38.87 8.36
C HIS A 111 22.53 37.60 9.22
N ILE A 112 21.38 36.93 9.36
CA ILE A 112 21.25 35.66 10.10
C ILE A 112 22.17 34.59 9.54
N PHE A 113 22.22 34.46 8.22
CA PHE A 113 23.07 33.48 7.58
C PHE A 113 24.55 33.76 7.81
N GLU A 114 25.02 35.00 7.59
CA GLU A 114 26.41 35.41 7.75
C GLU A 114 26.87 35.30 9.21
N LYS A 115 25.98 35.50 10.19
CA LYS A 115 26.32 35.45 11.63
C LYS A 115 26.29 34.05 12.18
N PHE A 116 25.27 33.25 11.89
CA PHE A 116 25.03 31.98 12.57
C PHE A 116 25.46 30.73 11.77
N TYR A 117 25.99 30.89 10.54
CA TYR A 117 26.44 29.75 9.76
C TYR A 117 27.90 29.88 9.37
N ILE A 118 28.63 28.77 9.44
CA ILE A 118 30.05 28.66 9.05
C ILE A 118 30.15 28.03 7.65
N ASP A 119 31.08 28.57 6.86
CA ASP A 119 31.49 27.97 5.59
C ASP A 119 32.57 26.92 5.85
N LEU A 120 32.31 25.66 5.50
CA LEU A 120 33.22 24.53 5.70
C LEU A 120 34.24 24.38 4.56
N GLY A 121 34.06 25.06 3.42
CA GLY A 121 34.99 25.05 2.28
C GLY A 121 34.33 25.15 0.92
N SER A 122 35.00 25.80 -0.03
CA SER A 122 34.49 26.08 -1.37
C SER A 122 34.42 24.86 -2.29
N ASP A 123 35.14 23.79 -1.98
CA ASP A 123 35.19 22.51 -2.67
C ASP A 123 34.00 21.61 -2.32
N ILE A 124 33.25 21.97 -1.27
CA ILE A 124 32.10 21.22 -0.80
C ILE A 124 30.85 21.60 -1.59
N LYS A 125 30.04 20.63 -1.98
CA LYS A 125 28.73 20.87 -2.63
C LYS A 125 27.88 21.81 -1.77
N SER A 126 27.24 22.81 -2.34
CA SER A 126 26.43 23.83 -1.65
C SER A 126 25.44 23.25 -0.62
N LYS A 127 24.91 22.08 -0.88
CA LYS A 127 24.00 21.35 0.02
C LYS A 127 24.62 20.98 1.39
N TYR A 128 25.94 20.84 1.48
CA TYR A 128 26.67 20.38 2.66
C TYR A 128 27.77 21.37 3.11
N ARG A 129 27.89 22.49 2.40
CA ARG A 129 28.97 23.46 2.57
C ARG A 129 28.82 24.28 3.83
N TYR A 130 27.60 24.57 4.22
CA TYR A 130 27.33 25.43 5.36
C TYR A 130 26.80 24.62 6.53
N ALA A 131 27.21 25.00 7.74
CA ALA A 131 26.77 24.38 8.97
C ALA A 131 26.35 25.44 10.00
N LEU A 132 25.25 25.22 10.69
CA LEU A 132 24.84 26.06 11.82
C LEU A 132 25.94 26.05 12.87
N ASP A 133 26.39 27.23 13.33
CA ASP A 133 27.35 27.37 14.40
C ASP A 133 26.72 27.08 15.76
N LEU A 134 26.94 25.87 16.25
CA LEU A 134 26.38 25.41 17.52
C LEU A 134 26.97 26.10 18.74
N SER A 135 28.08 26.88 18.59
CA SER A 135 28.67 27.64 19.69
C SER A 135 27.72 28.70 20.26
N TYR A 136 26.73 29.17 19.45
CA TYR A 136 25.66 30.06 19.95
C TYR A 136 24.66 29.34 20.88
N LEU A 137 24.61 28.03 20.88
CA LEU A 137 23.75 27.23 21.76
C LEU A 137 24.52 26.59 22.93
N ASP A 138 25.78 26.21 22.69
CA ASP A 138 26.71 25.74 23.70
C ASP A 138 28.15 26.20 23.35
N PRO A 139 28.72 27.15 24.08
CA PRO A 139 30.06 27.69 23.81
C PRO A 139 31.20 26.64 23.78
N ASN A 140 30.94 25.44 24.32
CA ASN A 140 31.97 24.38 24.32
C ASN A 140 32.00 23.60 22.99
N VAL A 141 31.02 23.83 22.05
CA VAL A 141 30.96 23.14 20.78
C VAL A 141 31.57 24.00 19.68
N ASN A 142 32.66 23.51 19.09
CA ASN A 142 33.30 24.14 17.93
C ASN A 142 33.05 23.30 16.68
N VAL A 143 32.13 23.75 15.84
CA VAL A 143 31.70 23.02 14.63
C VAL A 143 32.83 22.92 13.59
N ARG A 144 33.70 23.93 13.47
CA ARG A 144 34.85 23.88 12.55
C ARG A 144 35.81 22.78 12.95
N LYS A 145 36.17 22.72 14.25
CA LYS A 145 37.04 21.67 14.79
C LYS A 145 36.41 20.27 14.62
N LEU A 146 35.11 20.14 14.87
CA LEU A 146 34.38 18.87 14.62
C LEU A 146 34.46 18.45 13.16
N TYR A 147 34.39 19.41 12.23
CA TYR A 147 34.50 19.11 10.80
C TYR A 147 35.94 18.71 10.41
N GLU A 148 36.96 19.38 10.93
CA GLU A 148 38.35 19.06 10.68
C GLU A 148 38.68 17.64 11.18
N GLU A 149 38.33 17.30 12.41
CA GLU A 149 38.53 15.96 13.00
C GLU A 149 37.77 14.88 12.20
N TYR A 150 36.56 15.20 11.73
CA TYR A 150 35.81 14.28 10.90
C TYR A 150 36.45 14.07 9.53
N SER A 151 36.90 15.14 8.87
CA SER A 151 37.45 15.12 7.51
C SER A 151 38.79 14.37 7.44
N GLU A 152 39.60 14.43 8.49
CA GLU A 152 40.84 13.66 8.62
C GLU A 152 40.57 12.15 8.64
N GLN A 153 39.51 11.71 9.29
CA GLN A 153 39.14 10.28 9.43
C GLN A 153 38.36 9.71 8.28
N ASN A 154 37.55 10.55 7.58
CA ASN A 154 36.56 10.12 6.62
C ASN A 154 36.70 10.88 5.29
N LYS A 155 37.70 10.58 4.49
CA LYS A 155 37.96 11.24 3.18
C LYS A 155 36.68 11.50 2.36
N GLY A 156 36.10 12.68 2.51
CA GLY A 156 35.21 13.29 1.48
C GLY A 156 33.73 13.01 1.54
N ASP A 157 33.15 12.32 2.55
CA ASP A 157 31.69 12.17 2.64
C ASP A 157 31.02 13.22 3.56
N ASN A 158 30.85 14.44 3.02
CA ASN A 158 30.20 15.55 3.72
C ASN A 158 28.72 15.30 4.09
N LYS A 159 28.09 14.29 3.51
CA LYS A 159 26.75 13.89 3.89
C LYS A 159 26.71 13.22 5.26
N GLU A 160 27.72 12.41 5.58
CA GLU A 160 27.80 11.74 6.88
C GLU A 160 28.19 12.73 7.99
N PHE A 161 28.90 13.82 7.66
CA PHE A 161 29.18 14.90 8.63
C PHE A 161 27.88 15.53 9.16
N LEU A 162 26.83 15.66 8.34
CA LEU A 162 25.54 16.16 8.85
C LEU A 162 24.95 15.29 9.96
N LYS A 163 25.25 13.99 9.99
CA LYS A 163 24.82 13.13 11.10
C LYS A 163 25.62 13.36 12.37
N VAL A 164 26.90 13.76 12.22
CA VAL A 164 27.72 14.16 13.37
C VAL A 164 27.16 15.45 13.95
N LEU A 165 26.88 16.43 13.11
CA LEU A 165 26.29 17.71 13.51
C LEU A 165 24.92 17.52 14.17
N GLU A 166 24.08 16.65 13.63
CA GLU A 166 22.76 16.29 14.19
C GLU A 166 22.90 15.67 15.59
N LYS A 167 23.87 14.79 15.79
CA LYS A 167 24.15 14.19 17.11
C LYS A 167 24.67 15.21 18.14
N GLU A 168 25.54 16.14 17.73
CA GLU A 168 25.99 17.19 18.62
C GLU A 168 24.85 18.15 19.00
N PHE A 169 24.00 18.50 18.04
CA PHE A 169 22.79 19.27 18.31
C PHE A 169 21.84 18.54 19.28
N GLU A 170 21.67 17.22 19.13
CA GLU A 170 20.86 16.40 20.08
C GLU A 170 21.48 16.40 21.49
N LYS A 171 22.80 16.34 21.62
CA LYS A 171 23.46 16.46 22.95
C LYS A 171 23.16 17.79 23.63
N ILE A 172 23.14 18.88 22.85
CA ILE A 172 22.74 20.21 23.37
C ILE A 172 21.30 20.22 23.84
N LEU A 173 20.40 19.63 23.07
CA LEU A 173 18.98 19.51 23.46
C LEU A 173 18.80 18.72 24.75
N ILE A 174 19.48 17.58 24.88
CA ILE A 174 19.42 16.76 26.10
C ILE A 174 19.97 17.53 27.28
N LYS A 175 21.13 18.20 27.11
CA LYS A 175 21.80 18.97 28.17
C LYS A 175 20.95 20.15 28.68
N ASN A 176 20.37 20.91 27.76
CA ASN A 176 19.69 22.18 28.10
C ASN A 176 18.19 22.02 28.38
N TYR A 177 17.55 21.04 27.77
CA TYR A 177 16.06 20.88 27.81
C TYR A 177 15.61 19.48 28.25
N GLY A 178 16.50 18.51 28.40
CA GLY A 178 16.16 17.14 28.79
C GLY A 178 15.41 16.35 27.72
N THR A 179 15.36 16.83 26.45
CA THR A 179 14.56 16.26 25.35
C THR A 179 15.44 15.70 24.23
N LYS A 180 14.92 14.73 23.47
CA LYS A 180 15.61 14.10 22.31
C LYS A 180 15.00 14.57 21.01
N LEU A 181 15.77 14.54 19.92
CA LEU A 181 15.28 14.88 18.58
C LEU A 181 14.08 14.05 18.15
N SER A 182 13.98 12.82 18.60
CA SER A 182 12.83 11.92 18.28
C SER A 182 11.49 12.36 18.88
N GLU A 183 11.49 13.31 19.81
CA GLU A 183 10.28 13.87 20.43
C GLU A 183 9.69 15.04 19.63
N PHE A 184 10.40 15.50 18.59
CA PHE A 184 9.95 16.59 17.74
C PHE A 184 9.39 16.08 16.40
N GLY A 185 8.16 16.45 16.09
CA GLY A 185 7.51 16.15 14.82
C GLY A 185 7.71 17.24 13.76
N LEU A 186 8.00 18.49 14.20
CA LEU A 186 8.15 19.65 13.31
C LEU A 186 9.25 20.58 13.83
N PHE A 187 10.07 21.09 12.90
CA PHE A 187 11.09 22.11 13.12
C PHE A 187 10.71 23.38 12.36
N VAL A 188 10.88 24.56 12.96
CA VAL A 188 10.40 25.85 12.42
C VAL A 188 11.45 26.95 12.63
N ILE A 189 11.58 27.83 11.62
CA ILE A 189 12.43 29.03 11.68
C ILE A 189 11.60 30.24 12.11
N TYR A 190 12.07 30.91 13.13
CA TYR A 190 11.58 32.21 13.61
C TYR A 190 12.63 33.29 13.34
N ILE A 191 12.14 34.48 12.97
CA ILE A 191 12.93 35.69 12.77
C ILE A 191 12.30 36.80 13.56
N ASP A 192 13.06 37.44 14.46
CA ASP A 192 12.62 38.55 15.31
C ASP A 192 11.29 38.26 16.06
N GLY A 193 11.16 37.04 16.61
CA GLY A 193 10.00 36.62 17.41
C GLY A 193 8.80 36.08 16.61
N GLU A 194 8.82 36.17 15.26
CA GLU A 194 7.72 35.67 14.42
C GLU A 194 8.20 34.51 13.52
N PRO A 195 7.35 33.48 13.29
CA PRO A 195 7.68 32.42 12.36
C PRO A 195 7.78 32.96 10.94
N LEU A 196 8.84 32.55 10.21
CA LEU A 196 9.06 32.98 8.82
C LEU A 196 7.85 32.68 7.91
N SER A 197 7.09 31.65 8.23
CA SER A 197 5.85 31.30 7.51
C SER A 197 4.73 32.33 7.62
N LYS A 198 4.79 33.28 8.56
CA LYS A 198 3.81 34.38 8.66
C LYS A 198 4.08 35.55 7.69
N TYR A 199 5.33 35.69 7.22
CA TYR A 199 5.70 36.77 6.29
C TYR A 199 4.98 36.60 4.96
N GLU A 200 4.25 37.62 4.52
CA GLU A 200 3.46 37.55 3.29
C GLU A 200 4.34 37.37 2.05
N GLU A 201 5.51 38.00 2.03
CA GLU A 201 6.51 37.88 0.97
C GLU A 201 6.98 36.42 0.82
N TYR A 202 7.18 35.73 1.95
CA TYR A 202 7.53 34.32 1.97
C TYR A 202 6.41 33.46 1.38
N LYS A 203 5.15 33.65 1.82
CA LYS A 203 3.98 32.91 1.31
C LYS A 203 3.81 33.08 -0.19
N GLN A 204 3.94 34.30 -0.70
CA GLN A 204 3.83 34.60 -2.13
C GLN A 204 4.93 33.90 -2.96
N LYS A 205 6.17 33.84 -2.45
CA LYS A 205 7.25 33.09 -3.12
C LYS A 205 6.99 31.59 -3.11
N VAL A 206 6.50 31.04 -1.99
CA VAL A 206 6.10 29.63 -1.92
C VAL A 206 5.01 29.32 -2.95
N LEU A 207 3.96 30.14 -2.98
CA LEU A 207 2.85 30.00 -3.94
C LEU A 207 3.36 30.10 -5.39
N LYS A 208 4.15 31.12 -5.70
CA LYS A 208 4.75 31.29 -7.02
C LYS A 208 5.64 30.10 -7.40
N TYR A 209 6.45 29.61 -6.48
CA TYR A 209 7.30 28.44 -6.73
C TYR A 209 6.47 27.18 -7.01
N LYS A 210 5.38 26.95 -6.26
CA LYS A 210 4.51 25.78 -6.44
C LYS A 210 3.64 25.88 -7.70
N SER A 211 3.06 27.03 -7.98
CA SER A 211 2.16 27.25 -9.13
C SER A 211 2.88 27.59 -10.44
N SER A 212 4.10 28.15 -10.40
CA SER A 212 4.79 28.56 -11.63
C SER A 212 5.26 27.37 -12.45
N SER A 213 4.72 27.23 -13.63
CA SER A 213 5.35 26.51 -14.72
C SER A 213 6.40 27.42 -15.38
N LYS A 214 7.63 26.94 -15.54
CA LYS A 214 8.61 27.68 -16.32
C LYS A 214 8.10 27.82 -17.74
N LYS A 215 7.78 29.04 -18.18
CA LYS A 215 7.61 29.31 -19.61
C LYS A 215 8.92 28.90 -20.28
N ARG A 216 8.92 27.81 -21.04
CA ARG A 216 10.09 27.44 -21.84
C ARG A 216 10.35 28.60 -22.77
N LYS A 217 11.57 29.19 -22.72
CA LYS A 217 12.01 30.16 -23.69
C LYS A 217 11.95 29.47 -25.06
N THR A 218 10.94 29.77 -25.83
CA THR A 218 10.79 29.26 -27.18
C THR A 218 11.84 29.97 -28.06
N SER A 219 12.91 29.21 -28.38
CA SER A 219 13.74 29.59 -29.54
C SER A 219 12.89 29.51 -30.80
N SER A 220 12.69 30.66 -31.41
CA SER A 220 12.37 30.90 -32.82
C SER A 220 11.68 29.76 -33.59
N LYS A 221 10.40 29.80 -33.65
CA LYS A 221 9.46 29.68 -34.79
C LYS A 221 8.07 29.55 -34.19
N LYS A 222 7.21 30.52 -34.47
CA LYS A 222 5.77 30.50 -34.18
C LYS A 222 5.10 29.44 -35.06
N GLU A 223 5.33 28.14 -34.77
CA GLU A 223 4.45 27.13 -35.30
C GLU A 223 3.10 27.24 -34.57
N ASN A 224 2.03 27.13 -35.33
CA ASN A 224 0.62 27.32 -34.96
C ASN A 224 0.24 26.75 -33.59
N ARG A 225 0.41 27.51 -32.49
CA ARG A 225 -0.08 27.22 -31.15
C ARG A 225 -1.47 27.82 -30.90
N LYS A 226 -2.09 28.41 -31.94
CA LYS A 226 -3.37 29.12 -31.82
C LYS A 226 -4.55 28.20 -31.43
N ASP A 227 -4.44 26.89 -31.69
CA ASP A 227 -5.54 25.94 -31.48
C ASP A 227 -5.35 25.02 -30.26
N LEU A 228 -4.34 25.28 -29.42
CA LEU A 228 -4.13 24.47 -28.23
C LEU A 228 -5.22 24.72 -27.19
N ARG A 229 -5.72 23.63 -26.63
CA ARG A 229 -6.71 23.64 -25.54
C ARG A 229 -6.24 22.77 -24.37
N CYS A 230 -6.64 23.14 -23.18
CA CYS A 230 -6.42 22.31 -22.01
C CYS A 230 -7.06 20.92 -22.21
N ASN A 231 -6.30 19.86 -22.11
CA ASN A 231 -6.78 18.49 -22.31
C ASN A 231 -7.81 18.03 -21.24
N ILE A 232 -8.03 18.85 -20.19
CA ILE A 232 -8.97 18.54 -19.12
C ILE A 232 -10.27 19.34 -19.26
N CYS A 233 -10.16 20.69 -19.34
CA CYS A 233 -11.33 21.57 -19.31
C CYS A 233 -11.59 22.31 -20.63
N GLY A 234 -10.76 22.13 -21.66
CA GLY A 234 -10.91 22.80 -22.96
C GLY A 234 -10.51 24.28 -22.99
N SER A 235 -10.11 24.90 -21.87
CA SER A 235 -9.67 26.29 -21.81
C SER A 235 -8.48 26.55 -22.74
N THR A 236 -8.43 27.75 -23.33
CA THR A 236 -7.32 28.21 -24.18
C THR A 236 -6.34 29.14 -23.43
N GLU A 237 -6.64 29.48 -22.16
CA GLU A 237 -5.87 30.45 -21.39
C GLU A 237 -4.82 29.78 -20.49
N ASN A 238 -3.71 30.49 -20.29
CA ASN A 238 -2.63 30.12 -19.36
C ASN A 238 -2.21 28.64 -19.46
N LEU A 239 -2.00 28.16 -20.67
CA LEU A 239 -1.63 26.79 -20.96
C LEU A 239 -0.16 26.51 -20.64
N THR A 240 0.09 25.29 -20.11
CA THR A 240 1.42 24.76 -19.81
C THR A 240 1.55 23.29 -20.21
N ASP A 241 2.73 22.91 -20.69
CA ASP A 241 3.18 21.52 -20.87
C ASP A 241 4.22 21.11 -19.81
N ASP A 242 4.55 22.00 -18.86
CA ASP A 242 5.47 21.70 -17.77
C ASP A 242 4.73 21.08 -16.57
N LEU A 243 4.68 19.75 -16.55
CA LEU A 243 4.01 18.96 -15.51
C LEU A 243 4.94 18.47 -14.40
N LYS A 244 6.17 19.03 -14.28
CA LYS A 244 7.18 18.58 -13.31
C LYS A 244 6.76 18.77 -11.86
N LYS A 245 5.89 19.75 -11.59
CA LYS A 245 5.37 20.03 -10.24
C LYS A 245 4.42 18.98 -9.71
N MET A 246 3.77 18.20 -10.59
CA MET A 246 2.94 17.09 -10.20
C MET A 246 3.80 15.96 -9.59
N LYS A 247 3.42 15.48 -8.44
CA LYS A 247 4.10 14.36 -7.73
C LYS A 247 3.72 13.02 -8.34
N ILE A 248 2.45 12.85 -8.68
CA ILE A 248 1.96 11.66 -9.36
C ILE A 248 2.32 11.78 -10.85
N LYS A 249 3.03 10.79 -11.36
CA LYS A 249 3.51 10.81 -12.75
C LYS A 249 2.45 10.26 -13.71
N TYR A 250 1.44 11.06 -13.98
CA TYR A 250 0.39 10.75 -14.98
C TYR A 250 0.95 10.74 -16.41
N TYR A 251 1.85 11.67 -16.70
CA TYR A 251 2.57 11.79 -17.96
C TYR A 251 4.05 12.08 -17.70
N THR A 252 4.90 11.58 -18.60
CA THR A 252 6.33 11.87 -18.59
C THR A 252 6.65 12.90 -19.66
N ASN A 253 7.02 14.10 -19.26
CA ASN A 253 7.40 15.20 -20.17
C ASN A 253 8.77 15.84 -19.84
N ASP A 254 9.65 15.06 -19.27
CA ASP A 254 11.05 15.41 -18.99
C ASP A 254 12.06 14.53 -19.76
N LYS A 255 11.60 13.39 -20.30
CA LYS A 255 12.44 12.45 -21.06
C LYS A 255 12.09 12.49 -22.55
N ILE A 256 13.10 12.69 -23.41
CA ILE A 256 12.92 12.82 -24.84
C ILE A 256 12.20 11.64 -25.50
N THR A 257 12.40 10.43 -24.97
CA THR A 257 11.75 9.19 -25.46
C THR A 257 10.22 9.22 -25.36
N PHE A 258 9.66 10.12 -24.55
CA PHE A 258 8.21 10.31 -24.42
C PHE A 258 7.71 11.57 -25.14
N ALA A 259 8.59 12.34 -25.77
CA ALA A 259 8.21 13.49 -26.54
C ALA A 259 7.77 13.08 -27.95
N SER A 260 6.71 13.71 -28.47
CA SER A 260 6.31 13.54 -29.86
C SER A 260 7.47 13.89 -30.79
N GLU A 261 7.69 13.05 -31.78
CA GLU A 261 8.77 13.19 -32.77
C GLU A 261 10.18 13.22 -32.14
N LEU A 262 10.33 12.68 -30.92
CA LEU A 262 11.58 12.71 -30.15
C LEU A 262 12.16 14.13 -29.94
N ASP A 263 11.29 15.15 -29.97
CA ASP A 263 11.67 16.57 -29.82
C ASP A 263 11.18 17.07 -28.44
N LYS A 264 12.11 17.53 -27.60
CA LYS A 264 11.80 18.13 -26.29
C LYS A 264 10.87 19.33 -26.34
N ASN A 265 10.80 20.03 -27.47
CA ASN A 265 9.91 21.16 -27.62
C ASN A 265 8.48 20.77 -28.00
N LYS A 266 8.23 19.50 -28.28
CA LYS A 266 6.93 18.98 -28.74
C LYS A 266 6.14 18.22 -27.66
N PHE A 267 6.53 18.31 -26.39
CA PHE A 267 5.74 17.75 -25.28
C PHE A 267 4.31 18.28 -25.20
N TYR A 268 4.08 19.52 -25.70
CA TYR A 268 2.74 20.11 -25.80
C TYR A 268 1.77 19.29 -26.67
N LYS A 269 2.29 18.48 -27.61
CA LYS A 269 1.47 17.54 -28.41
C LYS A 269 1.00 16.34 -27.59
N ASN A 270 1.65 16.02 -26.49
CA ASN A 270 1.30 14.92 -25.62
C ASN A 270 0.27 15.31 -24.57
N MET A 271 0.50 16.43 -23.88
CA MET A 271 -0.34 16.91 -22.80
C MET A 271 -0.13 18.39 -22.55
N VAL A 272 -1.23 19.14 -22.59
CA VAL A 272 -1.30 20.55 -22.22
C VAL A 272 -2.44 20.76 -21.24
N ILE A 273 -2.20 21.52 -20.18
CA ILE A 273 -3.22 21.85 -19.18
C ILE A 273 -3.19 23.35 -18.88
N CYS A 274 -4.32 23.94 -18.48
CA CYS A 274 -4.35 25.32 -18.01
C CYS A 274 -3.89 25.42 -16.55
N GLN A 275 -3.53 26.63 -16.11
CA GLN A 275 -3.05 26.88 -14.75
C GLN A 275 -4.09 26.49 -13.67
N ASN A 276 -5.38 26.71 -13.93
CA ASN A 276 -6.44 26.34 -13.00
C ASN A 276 -6.52 24.82 -12.79
N CYS A 277 -6.43 24.04 -13.87
CA CYS A 277 -6.39 22.59 -13.78
C CYS A 277 -5.09 22.09 -13.09
N LEU A 278 -3.95 22.74 -13.34
CA LEU A 278 -2.70 22.43 -12.64
C LEU A 278 -2.84 22.68 -11.13
N ASN A 279 -3.37 23.84 -10.74
CA ASN A 279 -3.60 24.18 -9.33
C ASN A 279 -4.55 23.18 -8.65
N ALA A 280 -5.64 22.78 -9.34
CA ALA A 280 -6.56 21.77 -8.85
C ALA A 280 -5.86 20.43 -8.65
N ILE A 281 -5.03 19.98 -9.59
CA ILE A 281 -4.26 18.73 -9.43
C ILE A 281 -3.30 18.81 -8.24
N LEU A 282 -2.58 19.93 -8.05
CA LEU A 282 -1.64 20.09 -6.93
C LEU A 282 -2.35 20.06 -5.57
N ALA A 283 -3.51 20.72 -5.45
CA ALA A 283 -4.35 20.65 -4.26
C ALA A 283 -4.84 19.22 -4.01
N ALA A 284 -5.38 18.57 -5.03
CA ALA A 284 -5.87 17.20 -4.94
C ALA A 284 -4.77 16.19 -4.59
N GLU A 285 -3.54 16.30 -5.16
CA GLU A 285 -2.42 15.41 -4.81
C GLU A 285 -2.04 15.50 -3.32
N THR A 286 -2.14 16.68 -2.74
CA THR A 286 -1.92 16.85 -1.29
C THR A 286 -3.05 16.23 -0.48
N TYR A 287 -4.30 16.44 -0.89
CA TYR A 287 -5.47 15.84 -0.25
C TYR A 287 -5.46 14.30 -0.35
N LEU A 288 -5.07 13.74 -1.50
CA LEU A 288 -4.87 12.30 -1.68
C LEU A 288 -3.83 11.75 -0.69
N ASP A 289 -2.70 12.43 -0.53
CA ASP A 289 -1.66 12.02 0.43
C ASP A 289 -2.15 12.09 1.89
N ASN A 290 -2.95 13.10 2.23
CA ASN A 290 -3.43 13.34 3.60
C ASN A 290 -4.61 12.42 3.98
N LYS A 291 -5.62 12.25 3.10
CA LYS A 291 -6.91 11.64 3.44
C LYS A 291 -7.20 10.32 2.74
N LEU A 292 -6.72 10.13 1.51
CA LEU A 292 -7.14 9.05 0.62
C LEU A 292 -6.08 7.98 0.40
N LYS A 293 -4.96 8.11 1.11
CA LYS A 293 -3.88 7.14 1.05
C LYS A 293 -4.11 6.00 2.03
N THR A 294 -4.02 4.78 1.53
CA THR A 294 -4.11 3.56 2.33
C THR A 294 -3.16 2.49 1.82
N LYS A 295 -3.24 1.29 2.39
CA LYS A 295 -2.50 0.11 1.95
C LYS A 295 -3.43 -1.09 1.82
N LEU A 296 -3.08 -1.97 0.88
CA LEU A 296 -3.65 -3.30 0.76
C LEU A 296 -2.52 -4.31 0.80
N GLY A 297 -2.36 -4.99 1.93
CA GLY A 297 -1.11 -5.68 2.25
C GLY A 297 0.06 -4.69 2.28
N ASP A 298 1.11 -5.00 1.51
CA ASP A 298 2.29 -4.14 1.34
C ASP A 298 2.20 -3.21 0.12
N LEU A 299 1.04 -3.15 -0.55
CA LEU A 299 0.81 -2.30 -1.72
C LEU A 299 0.24 -0.95 -1.29
N ASP A 300 0.93 0.13 -1.64
CA ASP A 300 0.42 1.49 -1.45
C ASP A 300 -0.71 1.79 -2.45
N LEU A 301 -1.76 2.44 -1.97
CA LEU A 301 -3.00 2.66 -2.71
C LEU A 301 -3.61 4.02 -2.38
N TYR A 302 -4.07 4.76 -3.40
CA TYR A 302 -5.04 5.83 -3.27
C TYR A 302 -6.42 5.34 -3.69
N ILE A 303 -7.45 5.70 -2.92
CA ILE A 303 -8.85 5.42 -3.25
C ILE A 303 -9.58 6.75 -3.29
N PHE A 304 -10.19 7.10 -4.45
CA PHE A 304 -10.79 8.41 -4.62
C PHE A 304 -12.02 8.38 -5.53
N PRO A 305 -13.00 9.28 -5.30
CA PRO A 305 -14.20 9.39 -6.14
C PRO A 305 -13.90 9.96 -7.52
N HIS A 306 -14.75 9.61 -8.47
CA HIS A 306 -14.92 10.24 -9.76
C HIS A 306 -16.41 10.53 -9.94
N PHE A 307 -16.79 11.79 -9.90
CA PHE A 307 -18.18 12.21 -9.98
C PHE A 307 -18.64 12.21 -11.42
N ILE A 308 -19.72 11.48 -11.71
CA ILE A 308 -20.37 11.46 -13.03
C ILE A 308 -21.33 12.64 -13.13
N TYR A 309 -22.04 12.95 -12.02
CA TYR A 309 -22.81 14.16 -11.83
C TYR A 309 -22.89 14.50 -10.33
N GLY A 310 -23.31 15.73 -10.01
CA GLY A 310 -23.40 16.19 -8.62
C GLY A 310 -22.01 16.36 -8.00
N GLU A 311 -21.08 17.03 -8.70
CA GLU A 311 -19.74 17.35 -8.14
C GLU A 311 -19.91 18.11 -6.82
N PRO A 312 -19.06 17.82 -5.79
CA PRO A 312 -19.10 18.56 -4.54
C PRO A 312 -18.77 20.02 -4.77
N LEU A 313 -19.56 20.91 -4.15
CA LEU A 313 -19.38 22.37 -4.29
C LEU A 313 -18.17 22.85 -3.50
N ASP A 314 -17.88 22.22 -2.35
CA ASP A 314 -16.77 22.60 -1.48
C ASP A 314 -16.09 21.38 -0.80
N LYS A 315 -15.11 21.70 0.04
CA LYS A 315 -14.34 20.70 0.78
C LYS A 315 -15.20 19.91 1.77
N SER A 316 -16.22 20.51 2.41
CA SER A 316 -17.02 19.82 3.42
C SER A 316 -17.89 18.75 2.80
N GLU A 317 -18.48 19.02 1.67
CA GLU A 317 -19.24 18.05 0.89
C GLU A 317 -18.34 16.92 0.33
N LEU A 318 -17.12 17.27 -0.13
CA LEU A 318 -16.13 16.29 -0.56
C LEU A 318 -15.73 15.37 0.59
N ASP A 319 -15.45 15.92 1.79
CA ASP A 319 -15.05 15.14 2.96
C ASP A 319 -16.13 14.11 3.34
N LEU A 320 -17.42 14.46 3.27
CA LEU A 320 -18.52 13.51 3.52
C LEU A 320 -18.50 12.29 2.58
N VAL A 321 -18.28 12.53 1.29
CA VAL A 321 -18.18 11.43 0.29
C VAL A 321 -16.94 10.58 0.54
N VAL A 322 -15.82 11.23 0.80
CA VAL A 322 -14.53 10.57 1.05
C VAL A 322 -14.58 9.69 2.30
N ASP A 323 -15.15 10.19 3.39
CA ASP A 323 -15.30 9.42 4.63
C ASP A 323 -16.16 8.16 4.42
N LYS A 324 -17.24 8.25 3.63
CA LYS A 324 -18.05 7.10 3.26
C LYS A 324 -17.24 6.05 2.49
N ILE A 325 -16.46 6.46 1.48
CA ILE A 325 -15.64 5.57 0.66
C ILE A 325 -14.58 4.87 1.53
N ILE A 326 -13.85 5.64 2.34
CA ILE A 326 -12.76 5.12 3.16
C ILE A 326 -13.28 4.19 4.26
N ASN A 327 -14.38 4.53 4.90
CA ASN A 327 -15.01 3.67 5.91
C ASN A 327 -15.49 2.36 5.29
N SER A 328 -16.18 2.40 4.14
CA SER A 328 -16.63 1.21 3.43
C SER A 328 -15.46 0.31 3.01
N TYR A 329 -14.39 0.90 2.47
CA TYR A 329 -13.18 0.18 2.10
C TYR A 329 -12.51 -0.47 3.32
N ASN A 330 -12.33 0.26 4.42
CA ASN A 330 -11.66 -0.25 5.62
C ASN A 330 -12.40 -1.46 6.22
N ILE A 331 -13.73 -1.45 6.16
CA ILE A 331 -14.54 -2.58 6.62
C ILE A 331 -14.29 -3.81 5.74
N VAL A 332 -14.40 -3.69 4.41
CA VAL A 332 -14.20 -4.85 3.50
C VAL A 332 -12.73 -5.24 3.35
N LYS A 333 -11.82 -4.37 3.73
CA LYS A 333 -10.39 -4.68 3.81
C LYS A 333 -10.08 -5.63 4.96
N ASN A 334 -10.73 -5.46 6.12
CA ASN A 334 -10.57 -6.28 7.32
C ASN A 334 -11.95 -6.61 7.90
N LEU A 335 -12.63 -7.56 7.29
CA LEU A 335 -14.00 -7.91 7.64
C LEU A 335 -14.03 -8.74 8.92
N LYS A 336 -14.50 -8.15 10.02
CA LYS A 336 -14.66 -8.82 11.32
C LYS A 336 -16.09 -9.29 11.56
N SER A 337 -17.07 -8.54 11.07
CA SER A 337 -18.49 -8.83 11.21
C SER A 337 -19.27 -8.23 10.04
N VAL A 338 -20.18 -9.01 9.47
CA VAL A 338 -21.08 -8.51 8.40
C VAL A 338 -22.18 -7.62 9.00
N LYS A 339 -22.60 -7.86 10.24
CA LYS A 339 -23.57 -6.97 10.92
C LYS A 339 -23.04 -5.56 11.07
N GLU A 340 -21.79 -5.41 11.50
CA GLU A 340 -21.12 -4.09 11.58
C GLU A 340 -21.04 -3.40 10.22
N PHE A 341 -20.88 -4.16 9.14
CA PHE A 341 -20.90 -3.64 7.78
C PHE A 341 -22.30 -3.16 7.39
N GLU A 342 -23.33 -3.97 7.61
CA GLU A 342 -24.73 -3.62 7.29
C GLU A 342 -25.16 -2.35 8.04
N GLU A 343 -24.85 -2.23 9.34
CA GLU A 343 -25.18 -1.07 10.16
C GLU A 343 -24.49 0.24 9.70
N LYS A 344 -23.24 0.16 9.25
CA LYS A 344 -22.44 1.34 8.88
C LYS A 344 -22.67 1.83 7.44
N ILE A 345 -23.17 0.98 6.55
CA ILE A 345 -23.34 1.31 5.12
C ILE A 345 -24.81 1.60 4.74
N PHE A 346 -25.78 1.18 5.54
CA PHE A 346 -27.20 1.53 5.35
C PHE A 346 -27.39 3.04 5.54
N GLY A 347 -27.30 3.82 4.46
CA GLY A 347 -27.42 5.28 4.46
C GLY A 347 -26.57 6.01 3.44
N ILE A 348 -25.91 5.25 2.55
CA ILE A 348 -24.93 5.81 1.59
C ILE A 348 -25.60 6.31 0.29
N THR A 349 -26.90 6.24 0.12
CA THR A 349 -27.58 6.81 -1.03
C THR A 349 -27.82 8.30 -0.82
N ASP A 350 -26.86 9.13 -1.24
CA ASP A 350 -27.13 10.52 -1.55
C ASP A 350 -27.81 10.53 -2.95
N GLU A 351 -29.11 10.67 -2.98
CA GLU A 351 -29.94 10.60 -4.21
C GLU A 351 -29.53 11.66 -5.24
N ASN A 352 -28.81 12.70 -4.82
CA ASN A 352 -28.39 13.82 -5.66
C ASN A 352 -27.00 13.69 -6.26
N ARG A 353 -26.21 12.65 -5.90
CA ARG A 353 -24.84 12.50 -6.36
C ARG A 353 -24.57 11.10 -6.89
N TYR A 354 -24.00 11.02 -8.06
CA TYR A 354 -23.52 9.76 -8.63
C TYR A 354 -22.02 9.82 -8.85
N PHE A 355 -21.28 8.93 -8.18
CA PHE A 355 -19.86 8.81 -8.33
C PHE A 355 -19.42 7.34 -8.39
N LEU A 356 -18.29 7.12 -9.01
CA LEU A 356 -17.58 5.86 -9.07
C LEU A 356 -16.29 5.96 -8.27
N VAL A 357 -15.75 4.84 -7.82
CA VAL A 357 -14.54 4.77 -7.01
C VAL A 357 -13.37 4.34 -7.86
N ASN A 358 -12.27 5.05 -7.76
CA ASN A 358 -11.02 4.71 -8.43
C ASN A 358 -10.01 4.19 -7.42
N PHE A 359 -9.27 3.14 -7.82
CA PHE A 359 -8.18 2.56 -7.05
C PHE A 359 -6.88 2.75 -7.81
N MET A 360 -5.95 3.50 -7.26
CA MET A 360 -4.67 3.76 -7.88
C MET A 360 -3.54 3.18 -7.04
N PHE A 361 -3.06 2.00 -7.43
CA PHE A 361 -1.87 1.39 -6.83
C PHE A 361 -0.62 2.08 -7.31
N PHE A 362 0.28 2.41 -6.40
CA PHE A 362 1.47 3.18 -6.71
C PHE A 362 2.71 2.71 -5.93
N LYS A 363 3.86 3.23 -6.35
CA LYS A 363 5.12 3.14 -5.60
C LYS A 363 5.69 4.55 -5.44
N LYS A 364 6.03 4.93 -4.21
CA LYS A 364 6.83 6.13 -3.97
C LYS A 364 8.30 5.86 -4.31
N SER A 365 8.90 6.75 -5.09
CA SER A 365 10.32 6.73 -5.43
C SER A 365 10.87 8.13 -5.19
N GLN A 366 11.52 8.33 -4.06
CA GLN A 366 11.96 9.65 -3.59
C GLN A 366 10.80 10.67 -3.60
N GLN A 367 10.81 11.61 -4.53
CA GLN A 367 9.79 12.67 -4.67
C GLN A 367 8.69 12.32 -5.69
N ALA A 368 8.80 11.21 -6.42
CA ALA A 368 7.85 10.84 -7.47
C ALA A 368 6.97 9.67 -7.05
N THR A 369 5.67 9.77 -7.35
CA THR A 369 4.71 8.67 -7.21
C THR A 369 4.51 8.03 -8.58
N LYS A 370 4.96 6.77 -8.72
CA LYS A 370 4.82 5.97 -9.95
C LYS A 370 3.58 5.10 -9.86
N ILE A 371 2.66 5.25 -10.81
CA ILE A 371 1.46 4.42 -10.89
C ILE A 371 1.86 3.01 -11.33
N ARG A 372 1.43 1.99 -10.59
CA ARG A 372 1.59 0.56 -10.90
C ARG A 372 0.37 -0.02 -11.60
N ARG A 373 -0.82 0.34 -11.11
CA ARG A 373 -2.10 -0.06 -11.68
C ARG A 373 -3.15 1.00 -11.36
N PHE A 374 -4.04 1.24 -12.30
CA PHE A 374 -5.21 2.09 -12.12
C PHE A 374 -6.47 1.30 -12.45
N ILE A 375 -7.29 1.03 -11.44
CA ILE A 375 -8.60 0.42 -11.57
C ILE A 375 -9.62 1.54 -11.48
N LYS A 376 -10.33 1.77 -12.55
CA LYS A 376 -11.23 2.91 -12.70
C LYS A 376 -12.69 2.52 -12.65
N ASP A 377 -13.51 3.48 -12.28
CA ASP A 377 -14.95 3.47 -12.45
C ASP A 377 -15.62 2.27 -11.75
N VAL A 378 -15.16 1.96 -10.53
CA VAL A 378 -15.73 0.89 -9.71
C VAL A 378 -16.96 1.41 -8.98
N PRO A 379 -18.12 0.78 -9.13
CA PRO A 379 -19.34 1.22 -8.43
C PRO A 379 -19.27 0.95 -6.93
N LEU A 380 -19.82 1.84 -6.12
CA LEU A 380 -19.74 1.77 -4.66
C LEU A 380 -20.34 0.47 -4.08
N PHE A 381 -21.37 -0.08 -4.73
CA PHE A 381 -22.03 -1.31 -4.29
C PHE A 381 -21.10 -2.54 -4.27
N ILE A 382 -19.89 -2.45 -4.88
CA ILE A 382 -18.90 -3.52 -4.84
C ILE A 382 -18.57 -3.91 -3.39
N PHE A 383 -18.53 -2.95 -2.47
CA PHE A 383 -18.22 -3.22 -1.08
C PHE A 383 -19.31 -4.09 -0.43
N ASN A 384 -20.58 -3.82 -0.71
CA ASN A 384 -21.72 -4.64 -0.25
C ASN A 384 -21.62 -6.06 -0.82
N LYS A 385 -21.28 -6.16 -2.10
CA LYS A 385 -21.14 -7.46 -2.76
C LYS A 385 -19.99 -8.28 -2.20
N ILE A 386 -18.85 -7.65 -1.89
CA ILE A 386 -17.71 -8.31 -1.24
C ILE A 386 -18.13 -8.85 0.15
N ALA A 387 -18.78 -8.04 0.97
CA ALA A 387 -19.22 -8.45 2.28
C ALA A 387 -20.23 -9.62 2.24
N GLY A 388 -21.24 -9.51 1.36
CA GLY A 388 -22.25 -10.57 1.15
C GLY A 388 -21.64 -11.87 0.60
N ALA A 389 -20.74 -11.77 -0.37
CA ALA A 389 -20.04 -12.94 -0.91
C ALA A 389 -19.13 -13.60 0.15
N SER A 390 -18.49 -12.80 1.00
CA SER A 390 -17.66 -13.31 2.10
C SER A 390 -18.51 -14.06 3.14
N LYS A 391 -19.67 -13.52 3.53
CA LYS A 391 -20.63 -14.19 4.43
C LYS A 391 -21.06 -15.53 3.85
N ASN A 392 -21.54 -15.53 2.60
CA ASN A 392 -21.99 -16.75 1.92
C ASN A 392 -20.88 -17.80 1.81
N ALA A 393 -19.65 -17.40 1.48
CA ALA A 393 -18.52 -18.32 1.38
C ALA A 393 -18.16 -18.94 2.74
N ARG A 394 -18.22 -18.16 3.82
CA ARG A 394 -18.05 -18.65 5.19
C ARG A 394 -19.12 -19.70 5.54
N GLU A 395 -20.41 -19.37 5.35
CA GLU A 395 -21.54 -20.28 5.62
C GLU A 395 -21.43 -21.59 4.84
N ILE A 396 -20.98 -21.55 3.58
CA ILE A 396 -20.71 -22.74 2.77
C ILE A 396 -19.62 -23.61 3.41
N VAL A 397 -18.51 -23.00 3.83
CA VAL A 397 -17.39 -23.73 4.44
C VAL A 397 -17.80 -24.30 5.80
N GLU A 398 -18.47 -23.53 6.65
CA GLU A 398 -19.00 -24.01 7.95
C GLU A 398 -19.93 -25.22 7.79
N LYS A 399 -20.85 -25.14 6.80
CA LYS A 399 -21.71 -26.27 6.45
C LYS A 399 -20.92 -27.48 5.95
N ALA A 400 -19.88 -27.26 5.13
CA ALA A 400 -19.06 -28.33 4.58
C ALA A 400 -18.25 -29.06 5.66
N ILE A 401 -17.62 -28.32 6.57
CA ILE A 401 -16.81 -28.91 7.67
C ILE A 401 -17.67 -29.31 8.88
N GLN A 402 -18.93 -28.87 8.94
CA GLN A 402 -19.87 -29.06 10.06
C GLN A 402 -19.35 -28.52 11.41
N MET A 403 -18.70 -27.35 11.36
CA MET A 403 -18.08 -26.68 12.52
C MET A 403 -18.15 -25.18 12.33
N ASN A 404 -18.14 -24.42 13.44
CA ASN A 404 -18.01 -22.98 13.38
C ASN A 404 -16.62 -22.58 12.86
N TYR A 405 -16.56 -21.60 11.97
CA TYR A 405 -15.30 -21.11 11.39
C TYR A 405 -15.34 -19.58 11.25
N GLU A 406 -14.75 -18.89 12.21
CA GLU A 406 -14.88 -17.43 12.36
C GLU A 406 -14.02 -16.59 11.40
N THR A 407 -13.68 -17.15 10.24
CA THR A 407 -12.85 -16.46 9.25
C THR A 407 -13.69 -15.95 8.08
N TYR A 408 -13.43 -14.73 7.64
CA TYR A 408 -13.98 -14.14 6.43
C TYR A 408 -12.93 -14.01 5.33
N ILE A 409 -13.35 -14.09 4.07
CA ILE A 409 -12.52 -13.67 2.93
C ILE A 409 -12.74 -12.17 2.73
N ASP A 410 -11.74 -11.38 3.05
CA ASP A 410 -11.68 -9.95 2.85
C ASP A 410 -10.54 -9.57 1.90
N LEU A 411 -10.43 -8.30 1.52
CA LEU A 411 -9.39 -7.87 0.59
C LEU A 411 -7.97 -8.12 1.14
N GLN A 412 -7.76 -7.95 2.43
CA GLN A 412 -6.47 -8.19 3.08
C GLN A 412 -6.12 -9.69 3.12
N LYS A 413 -7.10 -10.55 3.41
CA LYS A 413 -6.94 -12.01 3.42
C LYS A 413 -6.56 -12.53 2.03
N ILE A 414 -7.21 -12.02 0.97
CA ILE A 414 -6.86 -12.34 -0.42
C ILE A 414 -5.39 -12.05 -0.71
N TYR A 415 -4.85 -10.89 -0.26
CA TYR A 415 -3.44 -10.58 -0.43
C TYR A 415 -2.52 -11.64 0.16
N TYR A 416 -2.86 -12.21 1.32
CA TYR A 416 -2.06 -13.25 1.99
C TYR A 416 -2.32 -14.67 1.48
N LEU A 417 -3.36 -14.89 0.67
CA LEU A 417 -3.62 -16.18 0.02
C LEU A 417 -2.93 -16.32 -1.34
N ILE A 418 -2.59 -15.21 -1.99
CA ILE A 418 -1.93 -15.20 -3.30
C ILE A 418 -0.45 -14.87 -3.11
N PRO A 419 0.49 -15.75 -3.52
CA PRO A 419 1.91 -15.54 -3.26
C PRO A 419 2.47 -14.37 -4.08
N VAL A 420 3.14 -13.47 -3.39
CA VAL A 420 3.83 -12.31 -3.94
C VAL A 420 5.23 -12.26 -3.33
N LYS A 421 6.26 -12.08 -4.15
CA LYS A 421 7.63 -11.94 -3.63
C LYS A 421 7.88 -10.57 -3.04
N ILE A 422 8.52 -10.57 -1.87
CA ILE A 422 8.93 -9.38 -1.13
C ILE A 422 10.44 -9.40 -0.97
N ASN A 423 11.11 -8.34 -1.43
CA ASN A 423 12.54 -8.15 -1.24
C ASN A 423 12.78 -6.83 -0.50
N ALA A 424 13.53 -6.85 0.59
CA ALA A 424 13.83 -5.68 1.42
C ALA A 424 12.59 -4.80 1.72
N ARG A 425 11.45 -5.41 2.07
CA ARG A 425 10.14 -4.79 2.30
C ARG A 425 9.47 -4.21 1.05
N GLU A 426 9.98 -4.52 -0.13
CA GLU A 426 9.40 -4.10 -1.39
C GLU A 426 8.75 -5.28 -2.13
N VAL A 427 7.49 -5.08 -2.59
CA VAL A 427 6.79 -6.03 -3.44
C VAL A 427 7.38 -5.98 -4.85
N THR A 428 7.96 -7.10 -5.31
CA THR A 428 8.65 -7.18 -6.61
C THR A 428 7.80 -7.82 -7.71
N GLU A 429 7.07 -8.88 -7.42
CA GLU A 429 6.23 -9.60 -8.38
C GLU A 429 4.74 -9.33 -8.15
N TYR A 430 4.29 -8.11 -8.43
CA TYR A 430 2.93 -7.63 -8.11
C TYR A 430 1.92 -7.73 -9.26
N LYS A 431 2.32 -8.12 -10.46
CA LYS A 431 1.44 -8.06 -11.64
C LYS A 431 0.19 -8.90 -11.45
N TYR A 432 0.34 -10.17 -11.08
CA TYR A 432 -0.80 -11.08 -10.94
C TYR A 432 -1.79 -10.63 -9.86
N ILE A 433 -1.32 -10.21 -8.69
CA ILE A 433 -2.21 -9.76 -7.61
C ILE A 433 -2.97 -8.47 -7.99
N LEU A 434 -2.35 -7.57 -8.76
CA LEU A 434 -3.02 -6.38 -9.25
C LEU A 434 -4.03 -6.69 -10.36
N ASP A 435 -3.73 -7.63 -11.26
CA ASP A 435 -4.67 -8.14 -12.26
C ASP A 435 -5.86 -8.84 -11.57
N PHE A 436 -5.59 -9.60 -10.50
CA PHE A 436 -6.62 -10.25 -9.71
C PHE A 436 -7.58 -9.22 -9.06
N TYR A 437 -7.06 -8.17 -8.40
CA TYR A 437 -7.90 -7.11 -7.83
C TYR A 437 -8.67 -6.33 -8.89
N GLU A 438 -8.07 -6.06 -10.05
CA GLU A 438 -8.80 -5.44 -11.16
C GLU A 438 -9.98 -6.31 -11.59
N ASN A 439 -9.75 -7.60 -11.81
CA ASN A 439 -10.83 -8.51 -12.22
C ASN A 439 -11.90 -8.63 -11.14
N LEU A 440 -11.52 -8.74 -9.86
CA LEU A 440 -12.45 -8.80 -8.74
C LEU A 440 -13.34 -7.55 -8.66
N LEU A 441 -12.72 -6.35 -8.67
CA LEU A 441 -13.43 -5.09 -8.49
C LEU A 441 -14.23 -4.66 -9.72
N THR A 442 -13.91 -5.18 -10.91
CA THR A 442 -14.61 -4.87 -12.17
C THR A 442 -15.47 -6.02 -12.69
N PHE A 443 -15.73 -7.05 -11.88
CA PHE A 443 -16.54 -8.24 -12.21
C PHE A 443 -16.04 -9.01 -13.44
N LYS A 444 -14.78 -8.94 -13.77
CA LYS A 444 -14.18 -9.72 -14.87
C LYS A 444 -13.91 -11.15 -14.42
N PRO A 445 -13.94 -12.12 -15.35
CA PRO A 445 -13.63 -13.51 -15.03
C PRO A 445 -12.19 -13.66 -14.51
N ILE A 446 -12.03 -14.56 -13.53
CA ILE A 446 -10.72 -15.01 -13.02
C ILE A 446 -10.51 -16.44 -13.48
N GLU A 447 -9.34 -16.74 -14.00
CA GLU A 447 -9.02 -18.07 -14.50
C GLU A 447 -8.70 -19.02 -13.33
N LYS A 448 -9.55 -20.05 -13.15
CA LYS A 448 -9.48 -20.98 -12.01
C LYS A 448 -8.18 -21.77 -11.98
N GLU A 449 -7.70 -22.22 -13.14
CA GLU A 449 -6.48 -23.02 -13.26
C GLU A 449 -5.24 -22.22 -12.77
N THR A 450 -5.10 -20.98 -13.25
CA THR A 450 -4.04 -20.07 -12.83
C THR A 450 -4.11 -19.76 -11.33
N LEU A 451 -5.30 -19.53 -10.78
CA LEU A 451 -5.52 -19.29 -9.37
C LEU A 451 -5.10 -20.49 -8.51
N ILE A 452 -5.50 -21.71 -8.90
CA ILE A 452 -5.10 -22.94 -8.21
C ILE A 452 -3.59 -23.12 -8.29
N GLY A 453 -2.96 -22.81 -9.44
CA GLY A 453 -1.50 -22.79 -9.56
C GLY A 453 -0.83 -21.89 -8.53
N LYS A 454 -1.42 -20.71 -8.25
CA LYS A 454 -0.95 -19.79 -7.20
C LYS A 454 -1.15 -20.35 -5.78
N PHE A 455 -2.26 -21.05 -5.53
CA PHE A 455 -2.45 -21.73 -4.24
C PHE A 455 -1.43 -22.82 -4.00
N ILE A 456 -1.07 -23.59 -5.02
CA ILE A 456 -0.03 -24.62 -4.91
C ILE A 456 1.37 -24.01 -4.72
N GLU A 457 1.66 -22.87 -5.39
CA GLU A 457 2.90 -22.11 -5.14
C GLU A 457 2.99 -21.67 -3.66
N ALA A 458 1.91 -21.13 -3.10
CA ALA A 458 1.88 -20.73 -1.70
C ALA A 458 1.92 -21.93 -0.73
N ALA A 459 1.20 -23.01 -1.02
CA ALA A 459 1.27 -24.25 -0.24
C ALA A 459 2.72 -24.78 -0.16
N LYS A 460 3.46 -24.71 -1.29
CA LYS A 460 4.88 -25.04 -1.34
C LYS A 460 5.75 -24.09 -0.51
N VAL A 461 5.43 -22.79 -0.49
CA VAL A 461 6.11 -21.79 0.37
C VAL A 461 5.92 -22.14 1.84
N ILE A 462 4.69 -22.46 2.26
CA ILE A 462 4.36 -22.85 3.63
C ILE A 462 5.08 -24.16 4.01
N TYR A 463 4.92 -25.20 3.21
CA TYR A 463 5.48 -26.52 3.50
C TYR A 463 7.01 -26.51 3.60
N LEU A 464 7.68 -25.78 2.71
CA LEU A 464 9.15 -25.65 2.68
C LEU A 464 9.66 -24.48 3.55
N GLN A 465 8.81 -23.78 4.26
CA GLN A 465 9.12 -22.63 5.12
C GLN A 465 9.96 -21.53 4.41
N LYS A 466 9.67 -21.27 3.13
CA LYS A 466 10.41 -20.28 2.33
C LYS A 466 10.19 -18.88 2.85
N ASN A 467 11.26 -18.07 2.84
CA ASN A 467 11.22 -16.65 3.14
C ASN A 467 11.06 -15.81 1.85
N GLY A 468 10.76 -14.51 2.02
CA GLY A 468 10.66 -13.56 0.89
C GLY A 468 9.30 -13.57 0.19
N TYR A 469 8.24 -14.02 0.84
CA TYR A 469 6.87 -13.98 0.37
C TYR A 469 5.95 -13.31 1.40
N ASN A 470 4.81 -12.79 0.91
CA ASN A 470 3.74 -12.21 1.73
C ASN A 470 2.91 -13.26 2.49
N ILE A 471 3.09 -14.54 2.19
CA ILE A 471 2.31 -15.63 2.78
C ILE A 471 2.59 -15.71 4.28
N LYS A 472 1.52 -15.67 5.10
CA LYS A 472 1.63 -15.94 6.53
C LYS A 472 2.03 -17.39 6.76
N LYS A 473 2.87 -17.61 7.76
CA LYS A 473 3.30 -18.97 8.15
C LYS A 473 2.22 -19.66 9.01
N ASP A 474 1.00 -19.66 8.49
CA ASP A 474 -0.11 -20.43 9.07
C ASP A 474 0.09 -21.94 8.77
N SER A 475 -0.70 -22.80 9.41
CA SER A 475 -0.65 -24.22 9.06
C SER A 475 -1.16 -24.45 7.63
N LEU A 476 -0.59 -25.44 6.95
CA LEU A 476 -0.96 -25.79 5.59
C LEU A 476 -2.45 -26.10 5.47
N GLU A 477 -3.01 -26.75 6.49
CA GLU A 477 -4.41 -27.17 6.53
C GLU A 477 -5.37 -25.98 6.47
N PHE A 478 -5.16 -24.98 7.32
CA PHE A 478 -5.99 -23.78 7.33
C PHE A 478 -5.76 -22.90 6.10
N TYR A 479 -4.54 -22.87 5.57
CA TYR A 479 -4.27 -22.19 4.31
C TYR A 479 -5.10 -22.78 3.15
N ILE A 480 -5.13 -24.11 3.01
CA ILE A 480 -5.90 -24.81 1.97
C ILE A 480 -7.41 -24.62 2.17
N LEU A 481 -7.92 -24.67 3.41
CA LEU A 481 -9.32 -24.40 3.71
C LEU A 481 -9.71 -22.97 3.28
N ASN A 482 -8.89 -21.98 3.63
CA ASN A 482 -9.09 -20.59 3.21
C ASN A 482 -9.00 -20.41 1.68
N SER A 483 -8.14 -21.18 1.00
CA SER A 483 -8.07 -21.18 -0.48
C SER A 483 -9.36 -21.72 -1.11
N ASN A 484 -9.93 -22.80 -0.56
CA ASN A 484 -11.24 -23.32 -0.96
C ASN A 484 -12.35 -22.28 -0.70
N MET A 485 -12.31 -21.60 0.45
CA MET A 485 -13.26 -20.53 0.77
C MET A 485 -13.13 -19.35 -0.20
N LEU A 486 -11.91 -18.99 -0.64
CA LEU A 486 -11.72 -17.98 -1.68
C LEU A 486 -12.32 -18.39 -3.02
N VAL A 487 -12.25 -19.68 -3.41
CA VAL A 487 -12.95 -20.17 -4.61
C VAL A 487 -14.45 -19.95 -4.47
N LYS A 488 -15.07 -20.30 -3.34
CA LYS A 488 -16.51 -20.07 -3.09
C LYS A 488 -16.87 -18.59 -3.07
N PHE A 489 -16.04 -17.76 -2.47
CA PHE A 489 -16.19 -16.32 -2.50
C PHE A 489 -16.24 -15.78 -3.96
N LEU A 490 -15.31 -16.21 -4.82
CA LEU A 490 -15.25 -15.77 -6.21
C LEU A 490 -16.44 -16.29 -7.05
N GLU A 491 -16.97 -17.48 -6.75
CA GLU A 491 -18.22 -17.98 -7.34
C GLU A 491 -19.40 -17.07 -6.93
N LYS A 492 -19.51 -16.65 -5.67
CA LYS A 492 -20.54 -15.73 -5.18
C LYS A 492 -20.37 -14.29 -5.70
N MET A 493 -19.14 -13.87 -5.93
CA MET A 493 -18.84 -12.60 -6.62
C MET A 493 -19.22 -12.64 -8.11
N GLY A 494 -19.30 -13.82 -8.73
CA GLY A 494 -19.52 -14.00 -10.16
C GLY A 494 -18.24 -13.95 -11.00
N ASN A 495 -17.08 -13.97 -10.38
CA ASN A 495 -15.77 -13.99 -11.07
C ASN A 495 -15.34 -15.41 -11.49
N LEU A 496 -15.94 -16.45 -10.87
CA LEU A 496 -15.78 -17.86 -11.28
C LEU A 496 -17.14 -18.48 -11.59
N LYS A 497 -17.14 -19.40 -12.56
CA LYS A 497 -18.31 -20.25 -12.82
C LYS A 497 -18.25 -21.47 -11.91
N GLY A 498 -19.38 -21.84 -11.32
CA GLY A 498 -19.54 -23.13 -10.64
C GLY A 498 -19.43 -24.29 -11.64
N GLY A 499 -18.97 -25.44 -11.15
CA GLY A 499 -18.90 -26.69 -11.95
C GLY A 499 -20.13 -27.59 -11.73
N ASN A 500 -20.16 -28.73 -12.44
CA ASN A 500 -21.11 -29.80 -12.20
C ASN A 500 -20.77 -30.50 -10.87
N THR A 501 -21.75 -30.79 -10.05
CA THR A 501 -21.57 -31.48 -8.77
C THR A 501 -21.82 -32.97 -8.91
N LEU A 502 -20.96 -33.79 -8.30
CA LEU A 502 -21.15 -35.24 -8.23
C LEU A 502 -22.46 -35.58 -7.47
N ASP A 503 -23.22 -36.55 -8.01
CA ASP A 503 -24.30 -37.19 -7.24
C ASP A 503 -23.73 -38.07 -6.13
N THR A 504 -23.71 -37.53 -4.91
CA THR A 504 -23.11 -38.19 -3.76
C THR A 504 -23.91 -39.39 -3.21
N SER A 505 -25.15 -39.59 -3.68
CA SER A 505 -25.95 -40.75 -3.28
C SER A 505 -25.29 -42.09 -3.66
N LYS A 506 -24.47 -42.08 -4.73
CA LYS A 506 -23.73 -43.24 -5.23
C LYS A 506 -22.43 -43.55 -4.47
N LEU A 507 -22.08 -42.74 -3.48
CA LEU A 507 -20.91 -42.97 -2.65
C LEU A 507 -21.25 -43.78 -1.41
N ASN A 508 -20.32 -44.62 -0.96
CA ASN A 508 -20.42 -45.42 0.26
C ASN A 508 -19.62 -44.81 1.43
N VAL A 509 -18.97 -43.66 1.21
CA VAL A 509 -18.22 -42.95 2.26
C VAL A 509 -19.15 -42.42 3.35
N LYS A 510 -18.56 -41.98 4.48
CA LYS A 510 -19.28 -41.37 5.59
C LYS A 510 -20.08 -40.16 5.13
N GLU A 511 -21.22 -39.90 5.79
CA GLU A 511 -22.15 -38.85 5.39
C GLU A 511 -21.57 -37.46 5.49
N ASP A 512 -20.68 -37.21 6.44
CA ASP A 512 -19.95 -35.94 6.54
C ASP A 512 -19.00 -35.67 5.35
N ILE A 513 -18.41 -36.70 4.76
CA ILE A 513 -17.60 -36.62 3.53
C ILE A 513 -18.50 -36.32 2.32
N LYS A 514 -19.66 -36.98 2.22
CA LYS A 514 -20.65 -36.70 1.17
C LYS A 514 -21.13 -35.25 1.24
N ASN A 515 -21.45 -34.78 2.46
CA ASN A 515 -21.85 -33.42 2.71
C ASN A 515 -20.76 -32.41 2.28
N TYR A 516 -19.50 -32.68 2.55
CA TYR A 516 -18.41 -31.80 2.11
C TYR A 516 -18.33 -31.74 0.56
N ILE A 517 -18.32 -32.89 -0.10
CA ILE A 517 -18.26 -32.99 -1.59
C ILE A 517 -19.42 -32.22 -2.21
N SER A 518 -20.66 -32.47 -1.76
CA SER A 518 -21.85 -31.83 -2.30
C SER A 518 -21.89 -30.30 -2.03
N THR A 519 -21.54 -29.89 -0.81
CA THR A 519 -21.53 -28.48 -0.41
C THR A 519 -20.43 -27.67 -1.13
N MET A 520 -19.26 -28.28 -1.32
CA MET A 520 -18.17 -27.67 -2.06
C MET A 520 -18.35 -27.78 -3.60
N GLY A 521 -19.34 -28.55 -4.07
CA GLY A 521 -19.68 -28.67 -5.48
C GLY A 521 -18.59 -29.34 -6.31
N TYR A 522 -18.01 -30.43 -5.80
CA TYR A 522 -16.96 -31.16 -6.48
C TYR A 522 -17.54 -32.13 -7.54
N ASP A 523 -16.94 -32.18 -8.72
CA ASP A 523 -17.21 -33.21 -9.74
C ASP A 523 -16.55 -34.56 -9.39
N GLU A 524 -16.67 -35.53 -10.29
CA GLU A 524 -16.14 -36.90 -10.08
C GLU A 524 -14.62 -36.91 -9.92
N GLN A 525 -13.89 -36.19 -10.76
CA GLN A 525 -12.42 -36.15 -10.73
C GLN A 525 -11.89 -35.39 -9.51
N GLN A 526 -12.51 -34.27 -9.18
CA GLN A 526 -12.20 -33.49 -7.97
C GLN A 526 -12.51 -34.30 -6.72
N SER A 527 -13.63 -35.04 -6.71
CA SER A 527 -14.01 -35.92 -5.60
C SER A 527 -13.07 -37.10 -5.43
N ALA A 528 -12.59 -37.73 -6.51
CA ALA A 528 -11.58 -38.77 -6.46
C ALA A 528 -10.28 -38.29 -5.79
N MET A 529 -9.78 -37.10 -6.18
CA MET A 529 -8.59 -36.49 -5.56
C MET A 529 -8.83 -36.05 -4.13
N PHE A 530 -10.00 -35.49 -3.83
CA PHE A 530 -10.39 -35.14 -2.46
C PHE A 530 -10.40 -36.39 -1.55
N LEU A 531 -11.02 -37.48 -1.96
CA LEU A 531 -11.07 -38.72 -1.20
C LEU A 531 -9.66 -39.32 -0.99
N LEU A 532 -8.79 -39.27 -1.99
CA LEU A 532 -7.37 -39.64 -1.85
C LEU A 532 -6.68 -38.78 -0.78
N GLY A 533 -6.97 -37.48 -0.79
CA GLY A 533 -6.49 -36.54 0.21
C GLY A 533 -7.01 -36.83 1.63
N VAL A 534 -8.28 -37.19 1.78
CA VAL A 534 -8.87 -37.62 3.06
C VAL A 534 -8.08 -38.82 3.62
N LEU A 535 -7.80 -39.82 2.80
CA LEU A 535 -7.03 -41.01 3.22
C LEU A 535 -5.61 -40.61 3.68
N ILE A 536 -4.94 -39.70 2.96
CA ILE A 536 -3.63 -39.16 3.34
C ILE A 536 -3.70 -38.42 4.67
N GLY A 537 -4.77 -37.65 4.91
CA GLY A 537 -5.01 -36.94 6.17
C GLY A 537 -5.18 -37.93 7.35
N GLU A 538 -5.94 -38.97 7.16
CA GLU A 538 -6.18 -40.02 8.21
C GLU A 538 -4.88 -40.77 8.51
N ILE A 539 -4.06 -41.09 7.52
CA ILE A 539 -2.72 -41.64 7.76
C ILE A 539 -1.87 -40.66 8.57
N GLY A 540 -1.89 -39.38 8.19
CA GLY A 540 -1.18 -38.32 8.90
C GLY A 540 -1.62 -38.18 10.37
N ASN A 541 -2.93 -38.26 10.63
CA ASN A 541 -3.49 -38.22 11.98
C ASN A 541 -3.06 -39.47 12.83
N SER A 542 -3.01 -40.66 12.22
CA SER A 542 -2.48 -41.85 12.84
C SER A 542 -0.99 -41.72 13.19
N GLN A 543 -0.19 -41.17 12.25
CA GLN A 543 1.23 -40.93 12.47
C GLN A 543 1.47 -39.88 13.56
N TYR A 544 0.69 -38.81 13.60
CA TYR A 544 0.76 -37.80 14.67
C TYR A 544 0.55 -38.42 16.04
N LYS A 545 -0.52 -39.22 16.23
CA LYS A 545 -0.81 -39.91 17.48
C LYS A 545 0.30 -40.89 17.90
N LYS A 546 0.90 -41.59 16.91
CA LYS A 546 1.92 -42.58 17.16
C LYS A 546 3.28 -42.01 17.55
N TYR A 547 3.68 -40.90 16.89
CA TYR A 547 5.02 -40.33 17.04
C TYR A 547 5.04 -39.08 17.93
N ASN A 548 3.88 -38.57 18.34
CA ASN A 548 3.71 -37.32 19.11
C ASN A 548 4.55 -36.17 18.53
N SER A 549 4.50 -36.02 17.21
CA SER A 549 5.32 -35.08 16.45
C SER A 549 4.51 -34.42 15.33
N ASP A 550 4.65 -33.10 15.17
CA ASP A 550 4.02 -32.33 14.09
C ASP A 550 4.47 -32.76 12.69
N LYS A 551 5.55 -33.55 12.60
CA LYS A 551 6.02 -34.13 11.34
C LYS A 551 5.12 -35.30 10.95
N LYS A 552 4.43 -35.14 9.82
CA LYS A 552 3.60 -36.18 9.19
C LYS A 552 4.33 -36.77 7.99
N PRO A 553 5.06 -37.89 8.12
CA PRO A 553 5.91 -38.44 7.03
C PRO A 553 5.16 -38.71 5.72
N ILE A 554 3.85 -38.93 5.79
CA ILE A 554 3.03 -39.15 4.59
C ILE A 554 3.05 -37.93 3.64
N LEU A 555 3.20 -36.70 4.14
CA LEU A 555 3.28 -35.50 3.29
C LEU A 555 4.53 -35.49 2.40
N ASN A 556 5.61 -36.19 2.78
CA ASN A 556 6.80 -36.32 1.94
C ASN A 556 6.53 -37.11 0.64
N LYS A 557 5.42 -37.82 0.53
CA LYS A 557 4.98 -38.51 -0.69
C LYS A 557 4.35 -37.55 -1.70
N LEU A 558 3.94 -36.35 -1.27
CA LEU A 558 3.33 -35.38 -2.15
C LEU A 558 4.40 -34.52 -2.86
N ASN A 559 4.29 -34.44 -4.18
CA ASN A 559 5.13 -33.56 -4.96
C ASN A 559 4.48 -32.17 -5.05
N PHE A 560 4.98 -31.18 -4.30
CA PHE A 560 4.49 -29.79 -4.31
C PHE A 560 4.81 -29.03 -5.62
N ASN A 561 5.34 -29.68 -6.66
CA ASN A 561 5.39 -29.13 -8.02
C ASN A 561 4.21 -29.60 -8.90
N GLY A 562 3.25 -30.31 -8.28
CA GLY A 562 2.10 -30.90 -8.93
C GLY A 562 2.21 -32.42 -9.10
N ILE A 563 1.07 -33.06 -9.29
CA ILE A 563 0.93 -34.53 -9.44
C ILE A 563 0.28 -34.83 -10.78
N ASP A 564 1.06 -35.37 -11.71
CA ASP A 564 0.57 -35.75 -13.03
C ASP A 564 -0.32 -37.01 -12.96
N LYS A 565 -1.23 -37.17 -13.92
CA LYS A 565 -2.15 -38.31 -14.05
C LYS A 565 -1.42 -39.66 -13.87
N SER A 566 -0.25 -39.83 -14.48
CA SER A 566 0.52 -41.08 -14.39
C SER A 566 1.02 -41.39 -12.96
N LYS A 567 1.16 -40.39 -12.11
CA LYS A 567 1.61 -40.54 -10.73
C LYS A 567 0.47 -40.76 -9.72
N ILE A 568 -0.78 -40.43 -10.11
CA ILE A 568 -1.95 -40.60 -9.23
C ILE A 568 -2.18 -42.05 -8.87
N ILE A 569 -2.09 -42.98 -9.87
CA ILE A 569 -2.30 -44.41 -9.64
C ILE A 569 -1.22 -44.97 -8.68
N LYS A 570 0.03 -44.56 -8.87
CA LYS A 570 1.11 -44.96 -7.97
C LYS A 570 0.87 -44.44 -6.55
N LEU A 571 0.48 -43.17 -6.42
CA LEU A 571 0.17 -42.56 -5.12
C LEU A 571 -1.00 -43.29 -4.44
N ALA A 572 -2.06 -43.62 -5.19
CA ALA A 572 -3.21 -44.37 -4.63
C ALA A 572 -2.79 -45.73 -4.07
N ASN A 573 -1.92 -46.47 -4.79
CA ASN A 573 -1.39 -47.75 -4.32
C ASN A 573 -0.48 -47.60 -3.11
N GLU A 574 0.38 -46.55 -3.08
CA GLU A 574 1.20 -46.24 -1.91
C GLU A 574 0.37 -45.87 -0.68
N VAL A 575 -0.73 -45.14 -0.87
CA VAL A 575 -1.67 -44.80 0.19
C VAL A 575 -2.35 -46.05 0.74
N PHE A 576 -2.77 -46.99 -0.14
CA PHE A 576 -3.32 -48.27 0.31
C PHE A 576 -2.34 -49.05 1.17
N ALA A 577 -1.10 -49.23 0.72
CA ALA A 577 -0.07 -49.91 1.50
C ALA A 577 0.20 -49.21 2.85
N LYS A 578 0.13 -47.89 2.91
CA LYS A 578 0.28 -47.13 4.15
C LYS A 578 -0.90 -47.32 5.12
N LEU A 579 -2.13 -47.40 4.62
CA LEU A 579 -3.31 -47.72 5.45
C LEU A 579 -3.15 -49.09 6.11
N GLU A 580 -2.59 -50.06 5.41
CA GLU A 580 -2.27 -51.38 5.98
C GLU A 580 -1.14 -51.30 7.04
N GLN A 581 -0.05 -50.60 6.71
CA GLN A 581 1.11 -50.42 7.60
C GLN A 581 0.71 -49.75 8.91
N GLU A 582 -0.16 -48.73 8.88
CA GLU A 582 -0.67 -48.04 10.08
C GLU A 582 -1.84 -48.77 10.75
N LYS A 583 -2.27 -49.93 10.22
CA LYS A 583 -3.37 -50.78 10.75
C LYS A 583 -4.72 -50.10 10.79
N ILE A 584 -4.97 -49.10 9.95
CA ILE A 584 -6.23 -48.32 9.87
C ILE A 584 -7.07 -48.66 8.64
N ARG A 585 -6.65 -49.55 7.74
CA ARG A 585 -7.33 -49.90 6.49
C ARG A 585 -8.80 -50.20 6.72
N LYS A 586 -9.13 -51.05 7.70
CA LYS A 586 -10.52 -51.50 7.99
C LYS A 586 -11.53 -50.36 8.26
N TYR A 587 -11.03 -49.18 8.71
CA TYR A 587 -11.86 -48.01 8.98
C TYR A 587 -12.06 -47.13 7.76
N HIS A 588 -11.23 -47.29 6.70
CA HIS A 588 -11.20 -46.43 5.53
C HIS A 588 -11.41 -47.17 4.20
N GLU A 589 -11.81 -48.45 4.23
CA GLU A 589 -11.96 -49.31 3.07
C GLU A 589 -13.02 -48.80 2.09
N LYS A 590 -14.17 -48.30 2.59
CA LYS A 590 -15.21 -47.70 1.80
C LYS A 590 -14.72 -46.43 1.10
N THR A 591 -13.96 -45.57 1.79
CA THR A 591 -13.39 -44.36 1.25
C THR A 591 -12.37 -44.66 0.13
N TYR A 592 -11.53 -45.69 0.33
CA TYR A 592 -10.60 -46.13 -0.71
C TYR A 592 -11.31 -46.72 -1.94
N ALA A 593 -12.35 -47.53 -1.71
CA ALA A 593 -13.13 -48.12 -2.78
C ALA A 593 -13.83 -47.07 -3.66
N ASP A 594 -14.50 -46.09 -3.06
CA ASP A 594 -15.14 -44.98 -3.80
C ASP A 594 -14.11 -44.12 -4.53
N MET A 595 -12.99 -43.78 -3.88
CA MET A 595 -11.87 -43.05 -4.51
C MET A 595 -11.37 -43.78 -5.74
N LYS A 596 -11.11 -45.10 -5.59
CA LYS A 596 -10.53 -45.91 -6.68
C LYS A 596 -11.53 -46.08 -7.82
N ARG A 597 -12.80 -46.31 -7.53
CA ARG A 597 -13.86 -46.38 -8.53
C ARG A 597 -13.97 -45.07 -9.34
N LEU A 598 -14.07 -43.92 -8.67
CA LEU A 598 -14.14 -42.63 -9.36
C LEU A 598 -12.88 -42.34 -10.20
N LEU A 599 -11.70 -42.76 -9.70
CA LEU A 599 -10.44 -42.61 -10.44
C LEU A 599 -10.45 -43.46 -11.71
N ASP A 600 -10.83 -44.76 -11.62
CA ASP A 600 -10.76 -45.69 -12.75
C ASP A 600 -11.81 -45.36 -13.82
N GLU A 601 -13.06 -44.98 -13.40
CA GLU A 601 -14.13 -44.57 -14.32
C GLU A 601 -13.78 -43.34 -15.14
N ASN A 602 -12.97 -42.41 -14.59
CA ASN A 602 -12.62 -41.14 -15.21
C ASN A 602 -11.22 -41.13 -15.83
N LEU A 603 -10.41 -42.20 -15.66
CA LEU A 603 -9.01 -42.15 -15.99
C LEU A 603 -8.70 -41.83 -17.46
N GLU A 604 -9.47 -42.36 -18.41
CA GLU A 604 -9.28 -42.06 -19.83
C GLU A 604 -9.54 -40.59 -20.17
N ASN A 605 -10.56 -40.00 -19.59
CA ASN A 605 -11.04 -38.62 -19.84
C ASN A 605 -10.59 -37.64 -18.75
N TRP A 606 -9.42 -37.85 -18.13
CA TRP A 606 -8.94 -37.03 -17.04
C TRP A 606 -8.63 -35.60 -17.49
N LYS A 607 -9.29 -34.60 -16.89
CA LYS A 607 -9.22 -33.19 -17.27
C LYS A 607 -8.39 -32.34 -16.30
N LEU A 608 -8.28 -32.77 -15.03
CA LEU A 608 -7.54 -32.00 -14.04
C LEU A 608 -6.05 -31.96 -14.38
N ASN A 609 -5.46 -30.77 -14.36
CA ASN A 609 -4.03 -30.63 -14.50
C ASN A 609 -3.27 -30.99 -13.20
N LYS A 610 -1.95 -31.02 -13.25
CA LYS A 610 -1.10 -31.44 -12.12
C LYS A 610 -1.29 -30.62 -10.85
N ASN A 611 -1.58 -29.31 -10.95
CA ASN A 611 -1.80 -28.43 -9.82
C ASN A 611 -3.19 -28.65 -9.22
N GLU A 612 -4.20 -28.85 -10.07
CA GLU A 612 -5.56 -29.16 -9.62
C GLU A 612 -5.61 -30.51 -8.91
N ASN A 613 -4.94 -31.53 -9.44
CA ASN A 613 -4.81 -32.84 -8.76
C ASN A 613 -4.28 -32.66 -7.34
N LEU A 614 -3.18 -31.93 -7.21
CA LEU A 614 -2.57 -31.68 -5.89
C LEU A 614 -3.47 -30.83 -4.99
N PHE A 615 -4.14 -29.80 -5.54
CA PHE A 615 -5.03 -28.93 -4.78
C PHE A 615 -6.18 -29.70 -4.14
N TYR A 616 -6.87 -30.57 -4.88
CA TYR A 616 -7.96 -31.37 -4.36
C TYR A 616 -7.47 -32.46 -3.39
N ILE A 617 -6.31 -33.02 -3.61
CA ILE A 617 -5.65 -33.91 -2.62
C ILE A 617 -5.37 -33.14 -1.33
N LEU A 618 -4.78 -31.95 -1.40
CA LEU A 618 -4.52 -31.12 -0.22
C LEU A 618 -5.83 -30.66 0.46
N SER A 619 -6.91 -30.45 -0.31
CA SER A 619 -8.24 -30.12 0.25
C SER A 619 -8.78 -31.28 1.10
N GLY A 620 -8.67 -32.52 0.65
CA GLY A 620 -9.05 -33.70 1.44
C GLY A 620 -8.16 -33.90 2.67
N TYR A 621 -6.85 -33.71 2.53
CA TYR A 621 -5.91 -33.75 3.65
C TYR A 621 -6.25 -32.68 4.70
N SER A 622 -6.51 -31.45 4.27
CA SER A 622 -6.92 -30.35 5.14
C SER A 622 -8.21 -30.67 5.89
N TYR A 623 -9.24 -31.15 5.19
CA TYR A 623 -10.52 -31.55 5.80
C TYR A 623 -10.34 -32.57 6.92
N ALA A 624 -9.64 -33.69 6.68
CA ALA A 624 -9.43 -34.74 7.66
C ALA A 624 -8.60 -34.27 8.87
N THR A 625 -7.59 -33.43 8.62
CA THR A 625 -6.72 -32.90 9.67
C THR A 625 -7.45 -31.89 10.56
N ILE A 626 -8.14 -30.90 9.96
CA ILE A 626 -8.89 -29.88 10.70
C ILE A 626 -9.98 -30.52 11.57
N LYS A 627 -10.70 -31.49 11.04
CA LYS A 627 -11.69 -32.26 11.85
C LYS A 627 -11.09 -32.88 13.10
N THR A 628 -9.86 -33.35 13.02
CA THR A 628 -9.18 -33.97 14.19
C THR A 628 -8.71 -32.90 15.17
N ILE A 629 -8.17 -31.78 14.69
CA ILE A 629 -7.72 -30.64 15.52
C ILE A 629 -8.89 -30.07 16.32
N MET A 630 -9.96 -29.67 15.63
CA MET A 630 -11.11 -29.02 16.29
C MET A 630 -11.91 -29.93 17.21
N LYS A 631 -11.93 -31.26 16.97
CA LYS A 631 -12.49 -32.21 17.94
C LYS A 631 -11.67 -32.32 19.21
N GLY A 632 -10.34 -32.23 19.12
CA GLY A 632 -9.46 -32.27 20.29
C GLY A 632 -9.56 -30.98 21.13
N GLU A 633 -9.92 -29.84 20.56
CA GLU A 633 -10.17 -28.59 21.30
C GLU A 633 -11.48 -28.68 22.11
N THR A 634 -12.55 -29.25 21.53
CA THR A 634 -13.85 -29.43 22.23
C THR A 634 -13.86 -30.52 23.30
N GLU A 635 -12.90 -31.45 23.32
CA GLU A 635 -12.74 -32.43 24.38
C GLU A 635 -11.87 -31.93 25.56
N ASN A 636 -11.19 -30.79 25.39
CA ASN A 636 -10.33 -30.14 26.40
C ASN A 636 -10.96 -28.88 27.04
N GLU A 637 -12.13 -28.41 26.55
CA GLU A 637 -13.00 -27.42 27.20
C GLU A 637 -14.06 -28.15 28.07
#